data_99a1bd8da4d2dc1ed607176840305b6b
#
_entry.id   99a1bd8da4d2dc1ed607176840305b6b
#
_cell.length_a   1.000
_cell.length_b   1.000
_cell.length_c   1.000
_cell.angle_alpha   90.00
_cell.angle_beta   90.00
_cell.angle_gamma   90.00
#
_symmetry.space_group_name_H-M   'P 1'
#
loop_
_entity.id
_entity.type
_entity.pdbx_description
1 polymer ?
#
loop_
_entity_poly.entity_id
_entity_poly.type
_entity_poly.pdbx_seq_one_letter_code
_entity_poly.pdbx_strand_id
1 'polypeptide(L)'
;MSYFKGNFSILFFPLLFASVIFSKSFCQSLGENDEINKKDMDTTVSPTVDFFEYANGTWLKNTKIPAAYSGWGSFYILGDENLNKLKNILSSVEKESNVKKGSSQQLVGDFYYTGMDTVQIDKQGFTPIKKELESVNAINNLKDFYKELSKIQLGFSNPLFGFGSGADAKNSKMNIGQLYQSGLGMPDRDYYLKDDQSTKTIRENYSQLITKSFMLIGYDSTKAMKTAEEILALETQLAKASMSRVEERDPHNVYHKMTVKELTELSSDFNWNEYFTLIGVPKPGEINVAQPDFFKEVSNVVKTTPIETLKEYLKWNIIRSAEPYMSSPFVEANFNFYGKILNGTKEMQPRWKRVLGTIDGQIGMELGKLFVEKYFPPYAKKRALDLVHNLMAALKARIEKLEWMSPETKTAALKKLSEFTIKIGYPDKWKSYKGLVINKDSYFENVLSASIFNSKKDMAKIGKPVDKTEWGMTPQTVNAYYNPQNNEIVFPAGILQPPFFDPKADDAINYGGIGAVIGHEMTHGFDDQGRQFDGAGNMKDWWTKTDEENFDKRAQKIIDQFDSYVAVDTLHINGKLTEGENIADLGGINISFDAFKKTAEYKSGKEINGFTPAQRFFLSFANIWKIKNRPERLRLRVKVDPHSPEHYRVDGPLSNTPAFWKAFNVKPGDPMRNSEDKLVKIW
;
A
#
# COMPACT_ATOMS: atom_id res chain seq x y z
N MET A 1 -65.38 32.51 29.71
CA MET A 1 -65.42 33.62 30.67
C MET A 1 -64.00 34.14 30.73
N SER A 2 -63.88 35.31 30.14
CA SER A 2 -63.55 36.63 30.68
C SER A 2 -62.02 36.80 30.86
N TYR A 3 -61.36 37.45 29.87
CA TYR A 3 -60.93 38.90 29.84
C TYR A 3 -59.93 39.29 30.95
N PHE A 4 -58.71 39.77 30.61
CA PHE A 4 -58.44 41.20 30.39
C PHE A 4 -57.00 41.47 29.86
N LYS A 5 -56.97 42.54 29.07
CA LYS A 5 -55.85 43.22 28.40
C LYS A 5 -54.94 43.95 29.37
N GLY A 6 -53.72 44.26 28.90
CA GLY A 6 -52.96 45.40 29.46
C GLY A 6 -51.52 45.53 28.96
N ASN A 7 -51.32 46.27 27.91
CA ASN A 7 -50.36 47.35 27.54
C ASN A 7 -48.89 47.33 27.95
N PHE A 8 -48.05 47.39 26.89
CA PHE A 8 -46.89 48.27 26.59
C PHE A 8 -46.04 48.83 27.73
N SER A 9 -44.74 48.53 27.64
CA SER A 9 -43.69 49.55 27.84
C SER A 9 -42.38 49.07 27.16
N ILE A 10 -41.89 49.90 26.26
CA ILE A 10 -40.66 49.84 25.53
C ILE A 10 -39.50 50.22 26.51
N LEU A 11 -38.48 49.33 26.62
CA LEU A 11 -37.20 49.73 27.20
C LEU A 11 -36.08 49.26 26.24
N PHE A 12 -35.45 50.23 25.63
CA PHE A 12 -34.19 50.10 24.90
C PHE A 12 -33.09 49.68 25.84
N PHE A 13 -32.36 48.55 25.46
CA PHE A 13 -31.03 48.32 25.95
C PHE A 13 -30.11 47.87 24.80
N PRO A 14 -28.81 48.25 24.81
CA PRO A 14 -28.01 48.32 23.61
C PRO A 14 -27.44 46.93 23.22
N LEU A 15 -27.33 46.69 21.92
CA LEU A 15 -26.60 45.56 21.30
C LEU A 15 -25.12 45.61 21.68
N LEU A 16 -24.68 44.69 22.48
CA LEU A 16 -23.27 44.29 22.54
C LEU A 16 -23.00 43.33 21.33
N PHE A 17 -22.25 43.84 20.37
CA PHE A 17 -21.67 43.04 19.32
C PHE A 17 -20.61 42.13 19.92
N ALA A 18 -20.94 40.85 20.21
CA ALA A 18 -19.98 39.80 20.39
C ALA A 18 -19.52 39.38 19.01
N SER A 19 -18.32 39.79 18.64
CA SER A 19 -17.62 39.31 17.45
C SER A 19 -17.29 37.81 17.62
N VAL A 20 -18.17 36.95 17.09
CA VAL A 20 -17.85 35.53 16.86
C VAL A 20 -16.85 35.50 15.72
N ILE A 21 -15.59 35.28 16.08
CA ILE A 21 -14.54 34.93 15.12
C ILE A 21 -14.89 33.55 14.58
N PHE A 22 -15.60 33.51 13.45
CA PHE A 22 -15.68 32.35 12.61
C PHE A 22 -14.27 32.10 12.07
N SER A 23 -13.59 31.10 12.60
CA SER A 23 -12.48 30.48 11.91
C SER A 23 -13.00 29.98 10.55
N LYS A 24 -12.72 30.75 9.50
CA LYS A 24 -12.89 30.29 8.12
C LYS A 24 -12.03 29.07 7.94
N SER A 25 -12.61 27.90 8.07
CA SER A 25 -12.07 26.70 7.44
C SER A 25 -11.84 27.04 5.98
N PHE A 26 -10.60 26.99 5.56
CA PHE A 26 -10.16 27.23 4.21
C PHE A 26 -10.68 26.08 3.33
N CYS A 27 -11.94 26.15 2.95
CA CYS A 27 -12.47 25.45 1.80
C CYS A 27 -12.06 26.34 0.61
N GLN A 28 -10.89 26.10 0.07
CA GLN A 28 -10.51 26.68 -1.21
C GLN A 28 -11.47 26.07 -2.24
N SER A 29 -12.49 26.85 -2.62
CA SER A 29 -13.24 26.60 -3.84
C SER A 29 -12.22 26.55 -4.97
N LEU A 30 -12.07 25.39 -5.61
CA LEU A 30 -11.37 25.25 -6.87
C LEU A 30 -12.06 26.21 -7.84
N GLY A 31 -11.39 27.32 -8.15
CA GLY A 31 -11.84 28.27 -9.15
C GLY A 31 -11.94 27.57 -10.50
N GLU A 32 -12.95 27.93 -11.25
CA GLU A 32 -13.17 27.42 -12.60
C GLU A 32 -11.86 27.50 -13.41
N ASN A 33 -11.38 26.33 -13.89
CA ASN A 33 -10.38 26.12 -14.94
C ASN A 33 -8.89 26.40 -14.69
N ASP A 34 -8.35 26.42 -13.48
CA ASP A 34 -6.90 26.45 -13.26
C ASP A 34 -6.39 25.10 -12.73
N GLU A 35 -6.40 24.07 -13.56
CA GLU A 35 -5.96 22.70 -13.25
C GLU A 35 -4.45 22.60 -13.05
N ILE A 36 -3.66 23.54 -13.61
CA ILE A 36 -2.23 23.72 -13.33
C ILE A 36 -2.05 24.98 -12.49
N ASN A 37 -1.76 24.78 -11.21
CA ASN A 37 -1.56 25.88 -10.29
C ASN A 37 -0.16 26.50 -10.46
N LYS A 38 -0.04 27.57 -11.23
CA LYS A 38 1.22 28.31 -11.42
C LYS A 38 1.87 28.79 -10.12
N LYS A 39 1.10 28.96 -9.04
CA LYS A 39 1.64 29.37 -7.73
C LYS A 39 2.46 28.26 -7.06
N ASP A 40 2.31 27.02 -7.49
CA ASP A 40 3.08 25.89 -6.99
C ASP A 40 4.47 25.80 -7.66
N MET A 41 4.60 26.40 -8.84
CA MET A 41 5.81 26.34 -9.67
C MET A 41 6.93 27.24 -9.12
N ASP A 42 8.18 26.81 -9.28
CA ASP A 42 9.36 27.64 -9.07
C ASP A 42 10.04 27.97 -10.42
N THR A 43 9.65 29.07 -11.01
CA THR A 43 10.18 29.51 -12.31
C THR A 43 11.62 30.03 -12.24
N THR A 44 12.26 30.06 -11.06
CA THR A 44 13.69 30.35 -10.91
C THR A 44 14.56 29.14 -11.22
N VAL A 45 13.97 27.94 -11.17
CA VAL A 45 14.59 26.67 -11.59
C VAL A 45 14.27 26.44 -13.07
N SER A 46 15.28 26.07 -13.86
CA SER A 46 15.03 25.71 -15.26
C SER A 46 14.39 24.31 -15.36
N PRO A 47 13.33 24.14 -16.20
CA PRO A 47 12.77 22.81 -16.46
C PRO A 47 13.74 21.84 -17.15
N THR A 48 14.89 22.36 -17.64
CA THR A 48 15.96 21.55 -18.26
C THR A 48 16.99 21.05 -17.26
N VAL A 49 16.91 21.53 -16.00
CA VAL A 49 17.81 21.17 -14.89
C VAL A 49 17.14 20.25 -13.89
N ASP A 50 15.94 20.62 -13.43
CA ASP A 50 15.12 19.86 -12.46
C ASP A 50 13.66 20.19 -12.72
N PHE A 51 12.94 19.23 -13.29
CA PHE A 51 11.56 19.46 -13.68
C PHE A 51 10.60 19.33 -12.51
N PHE A 52 10.91 18.45 -11.55
CA PHE A 52 10.11 18.31 -10.34
C PHE A 52 10.11 19.60 -9.52
N GLU A 53 11.28 20.21 -9.31
CA GLU A 53 11.39 21.50 -8.63
C GLU A 53 10.78 22.64 -9.45
N TYR A 54 10.96 22.66 -10.78
CA TYR A 54 10.30 23.64 -11.63
C TYR A 54 8.79 23.62 -11.45
N ALA A 55 8.19 22.44 -11.49
CA ALA A 55 6.73 22.29 -11.43
C ALA A 55 6.15 22.48 -10.02
N ASN A 56 6.90 22.16 -8.97
CA ASN A 56 6.39 22.05 -7.60
C ASN A 56 7.17 22.85 -6.55
N GLY A 57 8.29 23.47 -6.90
CA GLY A 57 9.29 24.02 -5.96
C GLY A 57 8.74 25.06 -5.00
N THR A 58 7.88 25.96 -5.46
CA THR A 58 7.24 26.96 -4.58
C THR A 58 6.30 26.30 -3.58
N TRP A 59 5.54 25.28 -4.00
CA TRP A 59 4.71 24.50 -3.08
C TRP A 59 5.58 23.73 -2.07
N LEU A 60 6.65 23.10 -2.51
CA LEU A 60 7.60 22.39 -1.63
C LEU A 60 8.21 23.30 -0.57
N LYS A 61 8.62 24.53 -0.96
CA LYS A 61 9.17 25.53 -0.04
C LYS A 61 8.15 25.99 1.00
N ASN A 62 6.92 26.27 0.57
CA ASN A 62 5.90 26.89 1.42
C ASN A 62 5.09 25.87 2.24
N THR A 63 5.06 24.60 1.85
CA THR A 63 4.25 23.57 2.50
C THR A 63 4.96 22.97 3.70
N LYS A 64 4.26 22.89 4.81
CA LYS A 64 4.68 22.16 6.01
C LYS A 64 4.02 20.79 6.03
N ILE A 65 4.79 19.75 6.33
CA ILE A 65 4.23 18.41 6.58
C ILE A 65 3.43 18.50 7.90
N PRO A 66 2.12 18.19 7.91
CA PRO A 66 1.36 18.19 9.15
C PRO A 66 1.99 17.23 10.17
N ALA A 67 1.89 17.54 11.45
CA ALA A 67 2.59 16.83 12.51
C ALA A 67 2.23 15.32 12.56
N ALA A 68 1.00 14.98 12.20
CA ALA A 68 0.47 13.62 12.20
C ALA A 68 0.80 12.81 10.92
N TYR A 69 1.65 13.32 10.03
CA TYR A 69 2.01 12.66 8.77
C TYR A 69 3.54 12.54 8.61
N SER A 70 3.98 11.48 7.96
CA SER A 70 5.39 11.26 7.58
C SER A 70 5.77 11.89 6.24
N GLY A 71 4.78 12.23 5.43
CA GLY A 71 4.89 12.96 4.17
C GLY A 71 3.61 13.76 3.90
N TRP A 72 3.65 14.68 2.94
CA TRP A 72 2.49 15.46 2.53
C TRP A 72 2.59 15.82 1.06
N GLY A 73 1.56 15.55 0.29
CA GLY A 73 1.52 15.75 -1.15
C GLY A 73 0.25 15.19 -1.78
N SER A 74 0.19 15.08 -3.10
CA SER A 74 -1.04 14.78 -3.85
C SER A 74 -1.75 13.50 -3.37
N PHE A 75 -1.04 12.40 -3.17
CA PHE A 75 -1.60 11.15 -2.63
C PHE A 75 -2.13 11.31 -1.20
N TYR A 76 -1.37 12.00 -0.33
CA TYR A 76 -1.76 12.21 1.07
C TYR A 76 -2.98 13.15 1.18
N ILE A 77 -3.02 14.21 0.36
CA ILE A 77 -4.12 15.18 0.35
C ILE A 77 -5.41 14.48 -0.08
N LEU A 78 -5.38 13.76 -1.21
CA LEU A 78 -6.56 13.02 -1.68
C LEU A 78 -6.97 11.91 -0.70
N GLY A 79 -6.00 11.20 -0.10
CA GLY A 79 -6.27 10.22 0.95
C GLY A 79 -6.97 10.84 2.16
N ASP A 80 -6.53 12.02 2.59
CA ASP A 80 -7.15 12.76 3.71
C ASP A 80 -8.56 13.26 3.37
N GLU A 81 -8.77 13.71 2.13
CA GLU A 81 -10.11 14.06 1.63
C GLU A 81 -11.05 12.86 1.59
N ASN A 82 -10.55 11.68 1.16
CA ASN A 82 -11.33 10.45 1.20
C ASN A 82 -11.68 10.04 2.63
N LEU A 83 -10.76 10.16 3.59
CA LEU A 83 -11.07 9.95 5.01
C LEU A 83 -12.16 10.90 5.51
N ASN A 84 -12.15 12.17 5.11
CA ASN A 84 -13.21 13.12 5.47
C ASN A 84 -14.56 12.75 4.82
N LYS A 85 -14.57 12.26 3.57
CA LYS A 85 -15.78 11.75 2.91
C LYS A 85 -16.34 10.52 3.66
N LEU A 86 -15.46 9.60 4.08
CA LEU A 86 -15.83 8.43 4.88
C LEU A 86 -16.37 8.83 6.27
N LYS A 87 -15.76 9.82 6.93
CA LYS A 87 -16.28 10.38 8.18
C LYS A 87 -17.70 10.91 8.02
N ASN A 88 -17.99 11.60 6.93
CA ASN A 88 -19.35 12.10 6.64
C ASN A 88 -20.36 10.98 6.41
N ILE A 89 -19.94 9.85 5.84
CA ILE A 89 -20.78 8.64 5.73
C ILE A 89 -21.11 8.11 7.12
N LEU A 90 -20.08 7.93 7.98
CA LEU A 90 -20.29 7.41 9.35
C LEU A 90 -21.20 8.30 10.18
N SER A 91 -21.02 9.62 10.10
CA SER A 91 -21.90 10.58 10.80
C SER A 91 -23.36 10.51 10.31
N SER A 92 -23.61 10.03 9.11
CA SER A 92 -24.94 9.77 8.58
C SER A 92 -25.48 8.44 9.13
N VAL A 93 -24.66 7.39 9.13
CA VAL A 93 -25.02 6.05 9.66
C VAL A 93 -25.36 6.10 11.15
N GLU A 94 -24.64 6.87 11.95
CA GLU A 94 -24.91 7.03 13.39
C GLU A 94 -26.31 7.60 13.69
N LYS A 95 -26.89 8.36 12.75
CA LYS A 95 -28.23 8.97 12.89
C LYS A 95 -29.35 8.07 12.41
N GLU A 96 -29.04 6.95 11.74
CA GLU A 96 -30.05 6.04 11.24
C GLU A 96 -30.64 5.20 12.41
N SER A 97 -31.96 5.31 12.59
CA SER A 97 -32.71 4.42 13.49
C SER A 97 -33.14 3.16 12.71
N ASN A 98 -33.07 2.00 13.36
CA ASN A 98 -33.50 0.70 12.78
C ASN A 98 -32.55 0.13 11.69
N VAL A 99 -31.25 0.24 11.88
CA VAL A 99 -30.27 -0.35 10.97
C VAL A 99 -30.37 -1.88 10.99
N LYS A 100 -30.50 -2.48 9.80
CA LYS A 100 -30.66 -3.94 9.65
C LYS A 100 -29.37 -4.66 10.07
N LYS A 101 -29.47 -5.66 10.95
CA LYS A 101 -28.35 -6.50 11.36
C LYS A 101 -27.68 -7.16 10.15
N GLY A 102 -26.35 -7.07 10.07
CA GLY A 102 -25.54 -7.59 8.97
C GLY A 102 -25.52 -6.71 7.72
N SER A 103 -26.13 -5.51 7.74
CA SER A 103 -25.96 -4.51 6.68
C SER A 103 -24.60 -3.80 6.78
N SER A 104 -24.16 -3.18 5.69
CA SER A 104 -22.92 -2.35 5.67
C SER A 104 -22.97 -1.29 6.75
N GLN A 105 -24.12 -0.62 6.90
CA GLN A 105 -24.33 0.43 7.91
C GLN A 105 -24.14 -0.10 9.33
N GLN A 106 -24.71 -1.28 9.67
CA GLN A 106 -24.57 -1.85 11.02
C GLN A 106 -23.13 -2.28 11.28
N LEU A 107 -22.52 -3.03 10.36
CA LEU A 107 -21.16 -3.54 10.56
C LEU A 107 -20.15 -2.39 10.73
N VAL A 108 -20.20 -1.40 9.85
CA VAL A 108 -19.29 -0.24 9.86
C VAL A 108 -19.60 0.68 11.04
N GLY A 109 -20.90 0.95 11.33
CA GLY A 109 -21.35 1.83 12.40
C GLY A 109 -20.99 1.29 13.79
N ASP A 110 -21.25 0.03 14.06
CA ASP A 110 -20.95 -0.59 15.37
C ASP A 110 -19.43 -0.72 15.58
N PHE A 111 -18.68 -1.01 14.53
CA PHE A 111 -17.22 -1.02 14.61
C PHE A 111 -16.66 0.37 14.94
N TYR A 112 -17.16 1.41 14.26
CA TYR A 112 -16.74 2.80 14.52
C TYR A 112 -17.13 3.24 15.92
N TYR A 113 -18.36 2.97 16.37
CA TYR A 113 -18.84 3.28 17.72
C TYR A 113 -17.89 2.73 18.78
N THR A 114 -17.56 1.43 18.73
CA THR A 114 -16.65 0.82 19.70
C THR A 114 -15.23 1.38 19.62
N GLY A 115 -14.77 1.69 18.40
CA GLY A 115 -13.46 2.27 18.18
C GLY A 115 -13.33 3.69 18.75
N MET A 116 -14.42 4.43 18.85
CA MET A 116 -14.42 5.80 19.39
C MET A 116 -14.60 5.87 20.91
N ASP A 117 -15.02 4.77 21.58
CA ASP A 117 -15.20 4.70 23.02
C ASP A 117 -13.85 4.52 23.76
N THR A 118 -13.06 5.60 23.79
CA THR A 118 -11.75 5.60 24.46
C THR A 118 -11.84 5.37 25.96
N VAL A 119 -12.94 5.78 26.60
CA VAL A 119 -13.16 5.60 28.05
C VAL A 119 -13.24 4.10 28.38
N GLN A 120 -14.03 3.34 27.64
CA GLN A 120 -14.13 1.90 27.83
C GLN A 120 -12.81 1.18 27.46
N ILE A 121 -12.16 1.58 26.38
CA ILE A 121 -10.88 0.99 25.96
C ILE A 121 -9.79 1.23 27.00
N ASP A 122 -9.65 2.45 27.53
CA ASP A 122 -8.66 2.76 28.55
C ASP A 122 -8.92 2.03 29.88
N LYS A 123 -10.20 1.89 30.28
CA LYS A 123 -10.60 1.13 31.46
C LYS A 123 -10.24 -0.36 31.36
N GLN A 124 -10.27 -0.94 30.16
CA GLN A 124 -9.95 -2.36 29.92
C GLN A 124 -8.45 -2.67 30.09
N GLY A 125 -7.55 -1.69 29.89
CA GLY A 125 -6.10 -1.90 29.93
C GLY A 125 -5.66 -2.99 28.94
N PHE A 126 -5.03 -4.08 29.45
CA PHE A 126 -4.66 -5.26 28.68
C PHE A 126 -5.65 -6.44 28.82
N THR A 127 -6.77 -6.25 29.55
CA THR A 127 -7.78 -7.29 29.72
C THR A 127 -8.25 -7.95 28.42
N PRO A 128 -8.36 -7.21 27.29
CA PRO A 128 -8.79 -7.81 26.03
C PRO A 128 -7.92 -8.95 25.53
N ILE A 129 -6.62 -8.96 25.82
CA ILE A 129 -5.67 -10.03 25.40
C ILE A 129 -5.31 -11.01 26.54
N LYS A 130 -5.87 -10.82 27.73
CA LYS A 130 -5.50 -11.60 28.91
C LYS A 130 -5.70 -13.11 28.71
N LYS A 131 -6.81 -13.49 28.10
CA LYS A 131 -7.14 -14.88 27.82
C LYS A 131 -6.11 -15.54 26.87
N GLU A 132 -5.67 -14.82 25.87
CA GLU A 132 -4.66 -15.28 24.92
C GLU A 132 -3.29 -15.42 25.58
N LEU A 133 -2.92 -14.45 26.43
CA LEU A 133 -1.67 -14.52 27.22
C LEU A 133 -1.70 -15.69 28.21
N GLU A 134 -2.83 -15.97 28.87
CA GLU A 134 -3.02 -17.11 29.75
C GLU A 134 -2.94 -18.44 28.98
N SER A 135 -3.50 -18.49 27.76
CA SER A 135 -3.41 -19.68 26.89
C SER A 135 -1.97 -19.97 26.49
N VAL A 136 -1.18 -18.94 26.16
CA VAL A 136 0.26 -19.09 25.89
C VAL A 136 1.03 -19.54 27.16
N ASN A 137 0.71 -19.00 28.34
CA ASN A 137 1.32 -19.45 29.60
C ASN A 137 1.09 -20.95 29.85
N ALA A 138 -0.04 -21.50 29.44
CA ALA A 138 -0.38 -22.90 29.63
C ALA A 138 0.33 -23.88 28.68
N ILE A 139 1.17 -23.41 27.75
CA ILE A 139 1.98 -24.25 26.88
C ILE A 139 2.99 -25.05 27.70
N ASN A 140 3.02 -26.38 27.56
CA ASN A 140 3.94 -27.26 28.25
C ASN A 140 4.82 -28.08 27.28
N ASN A 141 4.45 -28.14 26.01
CA ASN A 141 5.11 -28.93 24.98
C ASN A 141 4.88 -28.36 23.59
N LEU A 142 5.55 -28.89 22.57
CA LEU A 142 5.43 -28.42 21.18
C LEU A 142 4.03 -28.59 20.59
N LYS A 143 3.24 -29.57 21.04
CA LYS A 143 1.86 -29.72 20.57
C LYS A 143 0.98 -28.55 21.01
N ASP A 144 1.12 -28.12 22.27
CA ASP A 144 0.44 -26.93 22.79
C ASP A 144 0.93 -25.69 22.04
N PHE A 145 2.23 -25.60 21.78
CA PHE A 145 2.83 -24.52 21.02
C PHE A 145 2.23 -24.39 19.60
N TYR A 146 2.12 -25.48 18.83
CA TYR A 146 1.50 -25.44 17.49
C TYR A 146 0.04 -24.99 17.53
N LYS A 147 -0.68 -25.39 18.57
CA LYS A 147 -2.07 -24.97 18.76
C LYS A 147 -2.18 -23.45 18.98
N GLU A 148 -1.35 -22.89 19.85
CA GLU A 148 -1.37 -21.45 20.10
C GLU A 148 -0.80 -20.66 18.92
N LEU A 149 0.27 -21.13 18.27
CA LEU A 149 0.81 -20.56 17.02
C LEU A 149 -0.30 -20.42 15.97
N SER A 150 -1.06 -21.49 15.70
CA SER A 150 -2.13 -21.47 14.71
C SER A 150 -3.25 -20.49 15.06
N LYS A 151 -3.63 -20.34 16.33
CA LYS A 151 -4.61 -19.35 16.77
C LYS A 151 -4.12 -17.92 16.56
N ILE A 152 -2.84 -17.68 16.90
CA ILE A 152 -2.23 -16.36 16.74
C ILE A 152 -2.17 -15.99 15.25
N GLN A 153 -1.80 -16.92 14.38
CA GLN A 153 -1.76 -16.69 12.94
C GLN A 153 -3.15 -16.44 12.32
N LEU A 154 -4.21 -17.00 12.89
CA LEU A 154 -5.57 -16.70 12.42
C LEU A 154 -6.08 -15.32 12.86
N GLY A 155 -5.66 -14.81 14.02
CA GLY A 155 -6.29 -13.63 14.63
C GLY A 155 -5.39 -12.40 14.80
N PHE A 156 -4.07 -12.57 14.90
CA PHE A 156 -3.15 -11.51 15.30
C PHE A 156 -2.09 -11.21 14.24
N SER A 157 -1.07 -12.03 14.15
CA SER A 157 0.11 -11.83 13.30
C SER A 157 0.64 -13.17 12.80
N ASN A 158 1.75 -13.17 12.08
CA ASN A 158 2.40 -14.34 11.53
C ASN A 158 3.74 -14.61 12.27
N PRO A 159 3.73 -15.08 13.54
CA PRO A 159 4.96 -15.48 14.22
C PRO A 159 5.64 -16.67 13.51
N LEU A 160 6.95 -16.66 13.48
CA LEU A 160 7.83 -17.58 12.76
C LEU A 160 7.72 -17.51 11.24
N PHE A 161 6.54 -17.69 10.66
CA PHE A 161 6.31 -17.69 9.21
C PHE A 161 4.86 -17.30 8.90
N GLY A 162 4.60 -16.92 7.64
CA GLY A 162 3.24 -16.68 7.16
C GLY A 162 2.69 -17.87 6.37
N PHE A 163 1.37 -18.08 6.46
CA PHE A 163 0.65 -19.05 5.65
C PHE A 163 -0.68 -18.45 5.17
N GLY A 164 -0.99 -18.63 3.90
CA GLY A 164 -2.22 -18.11 3.29
C GLY A 164 -2.55 -18.81 1.98
N SER A 165 -3.61 -18.36 1.31
CA SER A 165 -3.94 -18.80 -0.05
C SER A 165 -3.33 -17.87 -1.09
N GLY A 166 -2.99 -18.41 -2.26
CA GLY A 166 -2.60 -17.64 -3.43
C GLY A 166 -2.75 -18.47 -4.69
N ALA A 167 -2.87 -17.81 -5.84
CA ALA A 167 -2.86 -18.54 -7.10
C ALA A 167 -1.53 -19.29 -7.26
N ASP A 168 -1.58 -20.51 -7.82
CA ASP A 168 -0.39 -21.25 -8.21
C ASP A 168 0.27 -20.52 -9.39
N ALA A 169 1.51 -20.07 -9.24
CA ALA A 169 2.18 -19.30 -10.30
C ALA A 169 2.32 -20.08 -11.62
N LYS A 170 2.36 -21.42 -11.60
CA LYS A 170 2.36 -22.25 -12.81
C LYS A 170 0.98 -22.78 -13.22
N ASN A 171 -0.05 -22.52 -12.42
CA ASN A 171 -1.44 -22.84 -12.72
C ASN A 171 -2.37 -21.78 -12.11
N SER A 172 -2.35 -20.59 -12.68
CA SER A 172 -3.06 -19.39 -12.18
C SER A 172 -4.58 -19.56 -12.00
N LYS A 173 -5.15 -20.68 -12.46
CA LYS A 173 -6.58 -20.99 -12.30
C LYS A 173 -6.92 -21.59 -10.94
N MET A 174 -5.92 -22.02 -10.16
CA MET A 174 -6.11 -22.72 -8.88
C MET A 174 -5.38 -22.00 -7.76
N ASN A 175 -6.02 -21.91 -6.59
CA ASN A 175 -5.36 -21.46 -5.37
C ASN A 175 -4.67 -22.63 -4.69
N ILE A 176 -3.44 -22.41 -4.24
CA ILE A 176 -2.67 -23.34 -3.39
C ILE A 176 -2.28 -22.66 -2.08
N GLY A 177 -1.83 -23.43 -1.10
CA GLY A 177 -1.21 -22.90 0.11
C GLY A 177 0.11 -22.20 -0.23
N GLN A 178 0.35 -21.05 0.40
CA GLN A 178 1.58 -20.27 0.27
C GLN A 178 2.22 -20.15 1.65
N LEU A 179 3.40 -20.72 1.82
CA LEU A 179 4.28 -20.55 2.99
C LEU A 179 5.36 -19.53 2.64
N TYR A 180 5.55 -18.51 3.49
CA TYR A 180 6.52 -17.43 3.25
C TYR A 180 7.18 -16.96 4.54
N GLN A 181 8.39 -16.39 4.41
CA GLN A 181 9.14 -15.81 5.52
C GLN A 181 8.36 -14.71 6.23
N SER A 182 8.40 -14.73 7.57
CA SER A 182 7.74 -13.76 8.44
C SER A 182 8.35 -13.82 9.85
N GLY A 183 7.66 -13.24 10.84
CA GLY A 183 8.01 -13.36 12.25
C GLY A 183 8.89 -12.24 12.80
N LEU A 184 9.32 -11.28 11.97
CA LEU A 184 10.09 -10.13 12.40
C LEU A 184 9.17 -9.00 12.89
N GLY A 185 9.60 -8.27 13.90
CA GLY A 185 8.87 -7.11 14.40
C GLY A 185 9.33 -5.79 13.78
N MET A 186 10.57 -5.68 13.30
CA MET A 186 11.04 -4.58 12.46
C MET A 186 10.78 -4.84 10.98
N PRO A 187 10.70 -3.79 10.12
CA PRO A 187 10.19 -3.89 8.75
C PRO A 187 11.03 -4.73 7.79
N ASP A 188 12.32 -4.95 8.07
CA ASP A 188 13.23 -5.67 7.20
C ASP A 188 14.35 -6.37 7.99
N ARG A 189 14.91 -7.45 7.41
CA ARG A 189 16.05 -8.20 7.96
C ARG A 189 17.26 -7.30 8.24
N ASP A 190 17.48 -6.30 7.42
CA ASP A 190 18.63 -5.40 7.53
C ASP A 190 18.66 -4.64 8.86
N TYR A 191 17.51 -4.36 9.47
CA TYR A 191 17.44 -3.76 10.80
C TYR A 191 18.04 -4.63 11.90
N TYR A 192 18.09 -5.95 11.71
CA TYR A 192 18.71 -6.90 12.63
C TYR A 192 20.19 -7.14 12.35
N LEU A 193 20.62 -7.01 11.09
CA LEU A 193 21.91 -7.51 10.61
C LEU A 193 22.95 -6.42 10.37
N LYS A 194 22.54 -5.19 9.98
CA LYS A 194 23.47 -4.09 9.70
C LYS A 194 23.95 -3.41 10.97
N ASP A 195 25.23 -2.99 10.96
CA ASP A 195 25.91 -2.43 12.12
C ASP A 195 26.18 -0.92 12.02
N ASP A 196 25.56 -0.25 11.07
CA ASP A 196 25.60 1.22 11.04
C ASP A 196 24.88 1.82 12.27
N GLN A 197 25.30 3.03 12.67
CA GLN A 197 24.82 3.68 13.90
C GLN A 197 23.29 3.88 13.90
N SER A 198 22.71 4.23 12.75
CA SER A 198 21.27 4.44 12.62
C SER A 198 20.49 3.14 12.90
N THR A 199 20.95 2.04 12.30
CA THR A 199 20.34 0.72 12.49
C THR A 199 20.49 0.20 13.93
N LYS A 200 21.66 0.40 14.56
CA LYS A 200 21.86 0.08 15.98
C LYS A 200 20.89 0.84 16.88
N THR A 201 20.75 2.15 16.68
CA THR A 201 19.81 2.97 17.43
C THR A 201 18.35 2.50 17.26
N ILE A 202 17.96 2.09 16.06
CA ILE A 202 16.61 1.54 15.80
C ILE A 202 16.41 0.22 16.57
N ARG A 203 17.41 -0.70 16.58
CA ARG A 203 17.35 -1.95 17.36
C ARG A 203 17.21 -1.70 18.86
N GLU A 204 17.97 -0.74 19.41
CA GLU A 204 17.89 -0.34 20.82
C GLU A 204 16.48 0.17 21.18
N ASN A 205 15.91 1.04 20.34
CA ASN A 205 14.55 1.53 20.53
C ASN A 205 13.49 0.42 20.38
N TYR A 206 13.72 -0.54 19.50
CA TYR A 206 12.84 -1.71 19.37
C TYR A 206 12.88 -2.59 20.63
N SER A 207 14.05 -2.85 21.19
CA SER A 207 14.20 -3.55 22.47
C SER A 207 13.49 -2.80 23.62
N GLN A 208 13.57 -1.46 23.64
CA GLN A 208 12.84 -0.63 24.60
C GLN A 208 11.32 -0.73 24.42
N LEU A 209 10.81 -0.80 23.18
CA LEU A 209 9.39 -1.03 22.93
C LEU A 209 8.95 -2.38 23.52
N ILE A 210 9.67 -3.47 23.25
CA ILE A 210 9.35 -4.80 23.78
C ILE A 210 9.34 -4.76 25.31
N THR A 211 10.39 -4.22 25.92
CA THR A 211 10.52 -4.07 27.37
C THR A 211 9.31 -3.31 27.95
N LYS A 212 8.96 -2.15 27.37
CA LYS A 212 7.84 -1.34 27.81
C LYS A 212 6.52 -2.10 27.72
N SER A 213 6.29 -2.81 26.64
CA SER A 213 5.06 -3.57 26.40
C SER A 213 4.88 -4.72 27.38
N PHE A 214 5.96 -5.44 27.72
CA PHE A 214 5.91 -6.46 28.76
C PHE A 214 5.69 -5.88 30.16
N MET A 215 6.27 -4.72 30.47
CA MET A 215 5.98 -4.01 31.73
C MET A 215 4.50 -3.61 31.83
N LEU A 216 3.87 -3.21 30.73
CA LEU A 216 2.45 -2.86 30.69
C LEU A 216 1.51 -4.04 30.99
N ILE A 217 1.96 -5.28 30.80
CA ILE A 217 1.23 -6.49 31.18
C ILE A 217 1.68 -7.07 32.54
N GLY A 218 2.49 -6.33 33.30
CA GLY A 218 2.82 -6.64 34.71
C GLY A 218 4.18 -7.32 34.96
N TYR A 219 5.08 -7.37 33.96
CA TYR A 219 6.45 -7.84 34.21
C TYR A 219 7.25 -6.78 34.97
N ASP A 220 8.13 -7.21 35.87
CA ASP A 220 9.14 -6.30 36.40
C ASP A 220 10.17 -5.92 35.32
N SER A 221 10.91 -4.84 35.55
CA SER A 221 11.84 -4.29 34.57
C SER A 221 12.94 -5.27 34.18
N THR A 222 13.50 -6.03 35.13
CA THR A 222 14.59 -6.97 34.89
C THR A 222 14.13 -8.12 33.99
N LYS A 223 12.97 -8.70 34.32
CA LYS A 223 12.37 -9.75 33.51
C LYS A 223 12.00 -9.24 32.11
N ALA A 224 11.41 -8.05 32.01
CA ALA A 224 11.02 -7.46 30.73
C ALA A 224 12.22 -7.18 29.81
N MET A 225 13.34 -6.68 30.35
CA MET A 225 14.58 -6.49 29.59
C MET A 225 15.15 -7.80 29.08
N LYS A 226 15.25 -8.81 29.95
CA LYS A 226 15.71 -10.14 29.53
C LYS A 226 14.84 -10.76 28.45
N THR A 227 13.51 -10.63 28.59
CA THR A 227 12.55 -11.09 27.57
C THR A 227 12.76 -10.38 26.23
N ALA A 228 13.03 -9.08 26.24
CA ALA A 228 13.31 -8.31 25.03
C ALA A 228 14.59 -8.76 24.33
N GLU A 229 15.65 -9.07 25.09
CA GLU A 229 16.91 -9.62 24.56
C GLU A 229 16.69 -10.99 23.92
N GLU A 230 15.96 -11.89 24.57
CA GLU A 230 15.64 -13.22 24.06
C GLU A 230 14.82 -13.18 22.76
N ILE A 231 13.80 -12.31 22.70
CA ILE A 231 12.97 -12.09 21.51
C ILE A 231 13.81 -11.51 20.37
N LEU A 232 14.62 -10.50 20.63
CA LEU A 232 15.50 -9.90 19.63
C LEU A 232 16.51 -10.92 19.07
N ALA A 233 17.04 -11.79 19.91
CA ALA A 233 17.95 -12.87 19.49
C ALA A 233 17.24 -13.86 18.56
N LEU A 234 16.00 -14.29 18.88
CA LEU A 234 15.21 -15.20 18.05
C LEU A 234 14.86 -14.53 16.70
N GLU A 235 14.37 -13.28 16.72
CA GLU A 235 14.07 -12.56 15.47
C GLU A 235 15.34 -12.34 14.63
N THR A 236 16.50 -12.11 15.25
CA THR A 236 17.79 -12.02 14.54
C THR A 236 18.17 -13.33 13.87
N GLN A 237 17.88 -14.47 14.48
CA GLN A 237 18.09 -15.78 13.90
C GLN A 237 17.20 -15.97 12.64
N LEU A 238 15.92 -15.62 12.72
CA LEU A 238 15.02 -15.62 11.57
C LEU A 238 15.48 -14.65 10.48
N ALA A 239 15.93 -13.45 10.85
CA ALA A 239 16.41 -12.44 9.92
C ALA A 239 17.62 -12.91 9.11
N LYS A 240 18.55 -13.68 9.72
CA LYS A 240 19.71 -14.27 9.01
C LYS A 240 19.29 -15.24 7.91
N ALA A 241 18.23 -15.99 8.13
CA ALA A 241 17.71 -16.97 7.18
C ALA A 241 16.73 -16.36 6.14
N SER A 242 16.27 -15.13 6.35
CA SER A 242 15.35 -14.46 5.43
C SER A 242 16.05 -14.03 4.14
N MET A 243 15.38 -14.12 3.01
CA MET A 243 15.79 -13.49 1.74
C MET A 243 15.77 -11.97 1.87
N SER A 244 16.62 -11.29 1.11
CA SER A 244 16.56 -9.85 0.94
C SER A 244 15.37 -9.43 0.06
N ARG A 245 14.95 -8.18 0.15
CA ARG A 245 13.88 -7.62 -0.71
C ARG A 245 14.20 -7.73 -2.20
N VAL A 246 15.46 -7.63 -2.58
CA VAL A 246 15.87 -7.77 -3.99
C VAL A 246 15.71 -9.22 -4.46
N GLU A 247 16.11 -10.21 -3.63
CA GLU A 247 15.95 -11.63 -3.98
C GLU A 247 14.48 -12.05 -4.08
N GLU A 248 13.62 -11.52 -3.20
CA GLU A 248 12.16 -11.79 -3.23
C GLU A 248 11.47 -11.26 -4.49
N ARG A 249 12.08 -10.32 -5.22
CA ARG A 249 11.47 -9.74 -6.43
C ARG A 249 11.40 -10.73 -7.58
N ASP A 250 12.34 -11.66 -7.71
CA ASP A 250 12.31 -12.66 -8.78
C ASP A 250 11.27 -13.74 -8.45
N PRO A 251 10.19 -13.89 -9.27
CA PRO A 251 9.17 -14.91 -9.06
C PRO A 251 9.73 -16.35 -9.01
N HIS A 252 10.85 -16.61 -9.69
CA HIS A 252 11.50 -17.92 -9.65
C HIS A 252 12.15 -18.22 -8.31
N ASN A 253 12.70 -17.21 -7.63
CA ASN A 253 13.31 -17.36 -6.32
C ASN A 253 12.31 -17.70 -5.21
N VAL A 254 11.02 -17.39 -5.43
CA VAL A 254 9.95 -17.58 -4.42
C VAL A 254 8.92 -18.64 -4.84
N TYR A 255 9.22 -19.45 -5.85
CA TYR A 255 8.33 -20.52 -6.27
C TYR A 255 8.97 -21.91 -6.15
N HIS A 256 8.63 -22.61 -5.09
CA HIS A 256 9.11 -23.98 -4.77
C HIS A 256 7.91 -24.82 -4.35
N LYS A 257 7.14 -25.28 -5.35
CA LYS A 257 5.96 -26.11 -5.11
C LYS A 257 6.38 -27.52 -4.66
N MET A 258 5.84 -27.98 -3.54
CA MET A 258 6.15 -29.28 -2.96
C MET A 258 4.95 -29.86 -2.20
N THR A 259 5.02 -31.15 -1.93
CA THR A 259 4.07 -31.87 -1.07
C THR A 259 4.38 -31.61 0.41
N VAL A 260 3.40 -31.88 1.30
CA VAL A 260 3.62 -31.83 2.76
C VAL A 260 4.71 -32.82 3.21
N LYS A 261 4.87 -33.94 2.50
CA LYS A 261 5.94 -34.90 2.79
C LYS A 261 7.32 -34.30 2.52
N GLU A 262 7.51 -33.70 1.34
CA GLU A 262 8.78 -33.02 0.98
C GLU A 262 9.08 -31.86 1.91
N LEU A 263 8.06 -31.06 2.32
CA LEU A 263 8.23 -30.02 3.33
C LEU A 263 8.66 -30.60 4.69
N THR A 264 8.11 -31.76 5.09
CA THR A 264 8.52 -32.44 6.33
C THR A 264 9.94 -32.96 6.25
N GLU A 265 10.38 -33.45 5.10
CA GLU A 265 11.78 -33.85 4.87
C GLU A 265 12.72 -32.63 4.90
N LEU A 266 12.30 -31.50 4.36
CA LEU A 266 13.03 -30.23 4.35
C LEU A 266 13.23 -29.64 5.76
N SER A 267 12.21 -29.74 6.62
CA SER A 267 12.15 -29.12 7.97
C SER A 267 11.54 -30.07 8.99
N SER A 268 12.30 -31.13 9.32
CA SER A 268 11.84 -32.34 10.02
C SER A 268 11.44 -32.13 11.49
N ASP A 269 11.94 -31.09 12.15
CA ASP A 269 11.64 -30.83 13.56
C ASP A 269 10.37 -30.00 13.77
N PHE A 270 9.65 -29.62 12.68
CA PHE A 270 8.36 -28.97 12.72
C PHE A 270 7.24 -29.94 12.26
N ASN A 271 6.20 -30.10 13.06
CA ASN A 271 5.08 -30.99 12.73
C ASN A 271 4.05 -30.32 11.80
N TRP A 272 4.33 -30.33 10.49
CA TRP A 272 3.49 -29.71 9.47
C TRP A 272 2.09 -30.29 9.36
N ASN A 273 1.92 -31.61 9.51
CA ASN A 273 0.60 -32.25 9.45
C ASN A 273 -0.32 -31.78 10.59
N GLU A 274 0.24 -31.66 11.79
CA GLU A 274 -0.51 -31.13 12.95
C GLU A 274 -0.83 -29.65 12.75
N TYR A 275 0.15 -28.86 12.33
CA TYR A 275 -0.04 -27.44 12.04
C TYR A 275 -1.16 -27.19 11.02
N PHE A 276 -1.13 -27.86 9.84
CA PHE A 276 -2.17 -27.70 8.83
C PHE A 276 -3.56 -28.10 9.32
N THR A 277 -3.62 -29.12 10.17
CA THR A 277 -4.89 -29.50 10.82
C THR A 277 -5.41 -28.40 11.74
N LEU A 278 -4.54 -27.81 12.57
CA LEU A 278 -4.88 -26.78 13.54
C LEU A 278 -5.27 -25.45 12.89
N ILE A 279 -4.61 -25.07 11.79
CA ILE A 279 -4.95 -23.84 11.04
C ILE A 279 -6.22 -24.00 10.17
N GLY A 280 -6.81 -25.20 10.13
CA GLY A 280 -8.07 -25.49 9.41
C GLY A 280 -7.91 -25.94 7.96
N VAL A 281 -6.71 -26.38 7.56
CA VAL A 281 -6.39 -26.86 6.20
C VAL A 281 -5.74 -28.26 6.28
N PRO A 282 -6.43 -29.30 6.77
CA PRO A 282 -5.82 -30.62 7.08
C PRO A 282 -5.27 -31.36 5.85
N LYS A 283 -5.67 -30.96 4.66
CA LYS A 283 -5.21 -31.53 3.38
C LYS A 283 -4.91 -30.40 2.39
N PRO A 284 -3.80 -29.65 2.57
CA PRO A 284 -3.48 -28.51 1.72
C PRO A 284 -3.15 -28.89 0.27
N GLY A 285 -2.88 -30.18 -0.01
CA GLY A 285 -2.36 -30.63 -1.30
C GLY A 285 -0.88 -30.25 -1.47
N GLU A 286 -0.50 -29.91 -2.69
CA GLU A 286 0.78 -29.26 -2.94
C GLU A 286 0.70 -27.79 -2.52
N ILE A 287 1.80 -27.29 -1.96
CA ILE A 287 1.94 -25.91 -1.45
C ILE A 287 3.18 -25.27 -2.05
N ASN A 288 3.17 -23.96 -2.17
CA ASN A 288 4.39 -23.23 -2.46
C ASN A 288 5.11 -22.88 -1.15
N VAL A 289 6.39 -23.23 -1.06
CA VAL A 289 7.30 -22.85 0.04
C VAL A 289 8.25 -21.79 -0.52
N ALA A 290 7.92 -20.53 -0.32
CA ALA A 290 8.59 -19.44 -1.01
C ALA A 290 10.09 -19.36 -0.73
N GLN A 291 10.52 -19.64 0.50
CA GLN A 291 11.93 -19.58 0.92
C GLN A 291 12.33 -20.89 1.63
N PRO A 292 12.72 -21.96 0.93
CA PRO A 292 13.01 -23.26 1.54
C PRO A 292 14.07 -23.23 2.66
N ASP A 293 15.13 -22.45 2.50
CA ASP A 293 16.17 -22.33 3.52
C ASP A 293 15.69 -21.64 4.80
N PHE A 294 14.78 -20.68 4.68
CA PHE A 294 14.13 -20.08 5.83
C PHE A 294 13.31 -21.10 6.63
N PHE A 295 12.64 -22.03 5.96
CA PHE A 295 11.85 -23.07 6.63
C PHE A 295 12.72 -24.16 7.30
N LYS A 296 13.94 -24.41 6.81
CA LYS A 296 14.94 -25.18 7.55
C LYS A 296 15.29 -24.51 8.89
N GLU A 297 15.46 -23.17 8.85
CA GLU A 297 15.77 -22.42 10.05
C GLU A 297 14.58 -22.33 11.01
N VAL A 298 13.33 -22.19 10.53
CA VAL A 298 12.12 -22.30 11.37
C VAL A 298 12.11 -23.63 12.14
N SER A 299 12.43 -24.73 11.47
CA SER A 299 12.56 -26.05 12.10
C SER A 299 13.63 -26.06 13.19
N ASN A 300 14.81 -25.51 12.89
CA ASN A 300 15.91 -25.38 13.83
C ASN A 300 15.56 -24.51 15.04
N VAL A 301 14.91 -23.35 14.83
CA VAL A 301 14.42 -22.47 15.90
C VAL A 301 13.48 -23.21 16.85
N VAL A 302 12.51 -23.95 16.32
CA VAL A 302 11.55 -24.72 17.16
C VAL A 302 12.26 -25.82 17.96
N LYS A 303 13.30 -26.45 17.39
CA LYS A 303 14.08 -27.49 18.03
C LYS A 303 14.99 -26.95 19.15
N THR A 304 15.67 -25.86 18.89
CA THR A 304 16.78 -25.40 19.74
C THR A 304 16.39 -24.32 20.76
N THR A 305 15.30 -23.61 20.52
CA THR A 305 14.85 -22.53 21.41
C THR A 305 14.12 -23.10 22.63
N PRO A 306 14.46 -22.67 23.85
CA PRO A 306 13.73 -23.08 25.04
C PRO A 306 12.23 -22.74 24.92
N ILE A 307 11.37 -23.65 25.39
CA ILE A 307 9.92 -23.49 25.31
C ILE A 307 9.44 -22.18 25.96
N GLU A 308 10.09 -21.73 27.04
CA GLU A 308 9.76 -20.47 27.69
C GLU A 308 10.05 -19.25 26.79
N THR A 309 11.16 -19.26 26.06
CA THR A 309 11.48 -18.20 25.08
C THR A 309 10.48 -18.20 23.92
N LEU A 310 10.07 -19.38 23.42
CA LEU A 310 9.02 -19.50 22.42
C LEU A 310 7.67 -18.92 22.92
N LYS A 311 7.32 -19.15 24.20
CA LYS A 311 6.13 -18.56 24.84
C LYS A 311 6.22 -17.03 24.87
N GLU A 312 7.37 -16.49 25.31
CA GLU A 312 7.54 -15.02 25.35
C GLU A 312 7.48 -14.40 23.94
N TYR A 313 8.05 -15.07 22.93
CA TYR A 313 7.94 -14.63 21.55
C TYR A 313 6.48 -14.64 21.03
N LEU A 314 5.68 -15.67 21.36
CA LEU A 314 4.25 -15.69 21.02
C LEU A 314 3.49 -14.57 21.73
N LYS A 315 3.75 -14.33 23.03
CA LYS A 315 3.14 -13.19 23.75
C LYS A 315 3.49 -11.86 23.12
N TRP A 316 4.75 -11.65 22.72
CA TRP A 316 5.15 -10.44 22.02
C TRP A 316 4.33 -10.23 20.74
N ASN A 317 4.13 -11.27 19.95
CA ASN A 317 3.33 -11.20 18.72
C ASN A 317 1.86 -10.87 18.99
N ILE A 318 1.27 -11.37 20.08
CA ILE A 318 -0.09 -10.98 20.54
C ILE A 318 -0.11 -9.50 20.92
N ILE A 319 0.79 -9.08 21.84
CA ILE A 319 0.84 -7.72 22.38
C ILE A 319 1.04 -6.72 21.25
N ARG A 320 2.07 -6.90 20.42
CA ARG A 320 2.39 -6.01 19.29
C ARG A 320 1.22 -5.83 18.34
N SER A 321 0.51 -6.91 18.02
CA SER A 321 -0.64 -6.87 17.13
C SER A 321 -1.85 -6.16 17.75
N ALA A 322 -1.99 -6.26 19.05
CA ALA A 322 -3.11 -5.69 19.80
C ALA A 322 -2.88 -4.20 20.21
N GLU A 323 -1.64 -3.77 20.38
CA GLU A 323 -1.28 -2.43 20.86
C GLU A 323 -2.07 -1.29 20.21
N PRO A 324 -2.30 -1.23 18.89
CA PRO A 324 -3.04 -0.13 18.27
C PRO A 324 -4.51 -0.03 18.70
N TYR A 325 -5.06 -1.08 19.28
CA TYR A 325 -6.48 -1.25 19.62
C TYR A 325 -6.77 -1.27 21.12
N MET A 326 -5.72 -1.24 21.95
CA MET A 326 -5.81 -1.29 23.40
C MET A 326 -5.79 0.11 24.05
N SER A 327 -5.60 0.16 25.36
CA SER A 327 -5.54 1.41 26.14
C SER A 327 -4.39 2.31 25.72
N SER A 328 -4.52 3.61 26.03
CA SER A 328 -3.59 4.67 25.61
C SER A 328 -2.11 4.34 25.84
N PRO A 329 -1.66 3.73 26.97
CA PRO A 329 -0.24 3.41 27.15
C PRO A 329 0.34 2.45 26.10
N PHE A 330 -0.44 1.48 25.59
CA PHE A 330 -0.03 0.57 24.53
C PHE A 330 0.02 1.27 23.18
N VAL A 331 -1.02 2.05 22.86
CA VAL A 331 -1.08 2.85 21.64
C VAL A 331 0.10 3.81 21.55
N GLU A 332 0.45 4.45 22.67
CA GLU A 332 1.60 5.37 22.75
C GLU A 332 2.94 4.66 22.60
N ALA A 333 3.12 3.47 23.21
CA ALA A 333 4.32 2.68 23.06
C ALA A 333 4.54 2.29 21.58
N ASN A 334 3.51 1.78 20.93
CA ASN A 334 3.51 1.45 19.51
C ASN A 334 3.84 2.68 18.64
N PHE A 335 3.15 3.81 18.85
CA PHE A 335 3.36 5.03 18.09
C PHE A 335 4.77 5.60 18.27
N ASN A 336 5.33 5.54 19.47
CA ASN A 336 6.68 6.06 19.74
C ASN A 336 7.74 5.34 18.90
N PHE A 337 7.60 4.06 18.64
CA PHE A 337 8.53 3.33 17.79
C PHE A 337 8.13 3.41 16.30
N TYR A 338 6.98 2.86 15.93
CA TYR A 338 6.58 2.76 14.52
C TYR A 338 6.22 4.11 13.90
N GLY A 339 5.62 5.01 14.66
CA GLY A 339 5.27 6.36 14.19
C GLY A 339 6.44 7.32 14.21
N LYS A 340 7.02 7.54 15.39
CA LYS A 340 8.05 8.59 15.57
C LYS A 340 9.42 8.15 15.05
N ILE A 341 9.93 7.01 15.51
CA ILE A 341 11.31 6.61 15.21
C ILE A 341 11.45 6.15 13.76
N LEU A 342 10.59 5.24 13.31
CA LEU A 342 10.69 4.71 11.95
C LEU A 342 10.18 5.67 10.86
N ASN A 343 9.10 6.41 11.13
CA ASN A 343 8.45 7.24 10.12
C ASN A 343 8.61 8.75 10.32
N GLY A 344 9.22 9.20 11.43
CA GLY A 344 9.43 10.63 11.73
C GLY A 344 8.16 11.41 12.02
N THR A 345 7.01 10.74 12.22
CA THR A 345 5.73 11.38 12.55
C THR A 345 5.80 12.02 13.94
N LYS A 346 5.40 13.28 14.07
CA LYS A 346 5.54 14.01 15.33
C LYS A 346 4.38 13.79 16.30
N GLU A 347 3.17 13.60 15.77
CA GLU A 347 1.92 13.43 16.51
C GLU A 347 1.13 12.24 15.97
N MET A 348 0.34 11.61 16.83
CA MET A 348 -0.61 10.58 16.39
C MET A 348 -1.74 11.20 15.57
N GLN A 349 -2.22 10.47 14.58
CA GLN A 349 -3.44 10.85 13.87
C GLN A 349 -4.64 10.89 14.82
N PRO A 350 -5.62 11.78 14.60
CA PRO A 350 -6.86 11.81 15.37
C PRO A 350 -7.52 10.42 15.45
N ARG A 351 -8.11 10.09 16.59
CA ARG A 351 -8.71 8.77 16.86
C ARG A 351 -9.61 8.30 15.74
N TRP A 352 -10.49 9.16 15.24
CA TRP A 352 -11.43 8.82 14.20
C TRP A 352 -10.75 8.35 12.88
N LYS A 353 -9.60 8.92 12.51
CA LYS A 353 -8.82 8.48 11.33
C LYS A 353 -8.21 7.10 11.56
N ARG A 354 -7.68 6.85 12.74
CA ARG A 354 -7.11 5.55 13.10
C ARG A 354 -8.17 4.45 13.10
N VAL A 355 -9.35 4.74 13.65
CA VAL A 355 -10.49 3.81 13.66
C VAL A 355 -10.99 3.54 12.24
N LEU A 356 -11.11 4.57 11.39
CA LEU A 356 -11.44 4.39 9.97
C LEU A 356 -10.43 3.51 9.23
N GLY A 357 -9.13 3.74 9.47
CA GLY A 357 -8.09 2.88 8.88
C GLY A 357 -8.22 1.42 9.33
N THR A 358 -8.59 1.17 10.59
CA THR A 358 -8.86 -0.19 11.08
C THR A 358 -10.07 -0.81 10.39
N ILE A 359 -11.17 -0.07 10.25
CA ILE A 359 -12.38 -0.54 9.56
C ILE A 359 -12.06 -0.87 8.10
N ASP A 360 -11.31 0.00 7.44
CA ASP A 360 -10.87 -0.21 6.05
C ASP A 360 -10.02 -1.48 5.90
N GLY A 361 -9.07 -1.70 6.78
CA GLY A 361 -8.25 -2.92 6.78
C GLY A 361 -9.03 -4.20 7.09
N GLN A 362 -10.10 -4.14 7.88
CA GLN A 362 -10.86 -5.32 8.33
C GLN A 362 -12.08 -5.61 7.44
N ILE A 363 -12.90 -4.61 7.18
CA ILE A 363 -14.18 -4.73 6.45
C ILE A 363 -14.33 -3.66 5.37
N GLY A 364 -13.23 -3.22 4.77
CA GLY A 364 -13.18 -2.08 3.86
C GLY A 364 -14.10 -2.18 2.63
N MET A 365 -14.46 -3.39 2.20
CA MET A 365 -15.42 -3.54 1.09
C MET A 365 -16.85 -3.13 1.51
N GLU A 366 -17.24 -3.29 2.78
CA GLU A 366 -18.53 -2.76 3.27
C GLU A 366 -18.51 -1.22 3.34
N LEU A 367 -17.37 -0.65 3.78
CA LEU A 367 -17.16 0.80 3.74
C LEU A 367 -17.13 1.33 2.30
N GLY A 368 -16.52 0.58 1.38
CA GLY A 368 -16.44 0.91 -0.04
C GLY A 368 -17.78 0.96 -0.75
N LYS A 369 -18.74 0.10 -0.39
CA LYS A 369 -20.12 0.18 -0.91
C LYS A 369 -20.74 1.55 -0.64
N LEU A 370 -20.65 1.99 0.62
CA LEU A 370 -21.20 3.28 1.04
C LEU A 370 -20.47 4.46 0.38
N PHE A 371 -19.16 4.33 0.15
CA PHE A 371 -18.35 5.34 -0.50
C PHE A 371 -18.73 5.55 -1.97
N VAL A 372 -18.80 4.48 -2.76
CA VAL A 372 -19.05 4.60 -4.20
C VAL A 372 -20.48 5.02 -4.52
N GLU A 373 -21.43 4.57 -3.71
CA GLU A 373 -22.84 4.96 -3.82
C GLU A 373 -22.99 6.51 -3.75
N LYS A 374 -22.17 7.16 -2.90
CA LYS A 374 -22.27 8.60 -2.67
C LYS A 374 -21.31 9.44 -3.51
N TYR A 375 -20.12 8.93 -3.84
CA TYR A 375 -19.00 9.74 -4.34
C TYR A 375 -18.44 9.32 -5.71
N PHE A 376 -18.91 8.23 -6.31
CA PHE A 376 -18.38 7.78 -7.60
C PHE A 376 -19.49 7.59 -8.64
N PRO A 377 -19.78 8.60 -9.47
CA PRO A 377 -20.88 8.54 -10.43
C PRO A 377 -20.54 7.66 -11.65
N PRO A 378 -21.55 7.02 -12.29
CA PRO A 378 -21.34 6.13 -13.44
C PRO A 378 -20.61 6.75 -14.64
N TYR A 379 -20.79 8.05 -14.89
CA TYR A 379 -20.11 8.73 -16.00
C TYR A 379 -18.59 8.83 -15.79
N ALA A 380 -18.13 8.92 -14.54
CA ALA A 380 -16.70 8.91 -14.22
C ALA A 380 -16.08 7.55 -14.54
N LYS A 381 -16.77 6.44 -14.19
CA LYS A 381 -16.36 5.07 -14.55
C LYS A 381 -16.21 4.91 -16.07
N LYS A 382 -17.20 5.43 -16.83
CA LYS A 382 -17.14 5.36 -18.29
C LYS A 382 -15.95 6.15 -18.88
N ARG A 383 -15.73 7.39 -18.44
CA ARG A 383 -14.63 8.25 -18.92
C ARG A 383 -13.26 7.63 -18.60
N ALA A 384 -13.07 7.04 -17.41
CA ALA A 384 -11.86 6.32 -17.05
C ALA A 384 -11.64 5.08 -17.92
N LEU A 385 -12.69 4.32 -18.24
CA LEU A 385 -12.62 3.16 -19.13
C LEU A 385 -12.22 3.58 -20.55
N ASP A 386 -12.74 4.69 -21.07
CA ASP A 386 -12.36 5.23 -22.38
C ASP A 386 -10.86 5.58 -22.43
N LEU A 387 -10.30 6.15 -21.34
CA LEU A 387 -8.86 6.39 -21.20
C LEU A 387 -8.06 5.06 -21.26
N VAL A 388 -8.47 4.05 -20.50
CA VAL A 388 -7.80 2.73 -20.51
C VAL A 388 -7.74 2.16 -21.94
N HIS A 389 -8.84 2.18 -22.68
CA HIS A 389 -8.87 1.67 -24.06
C HIS A 389 -7.94 2.46 -24.99
N ASN A 390 -7.88 3.78 -24.85
CA ASN A 390 -6.98 4.63 -25.63
C ASN A 390 -5.50 4.32 -25.34
N LEU A 391 -5.16 4.07 -24.07
CA LEU A 391 -3.80 3.70 -23.68
C LEU A 391 -3.44 2.29 -24.14
N MET A 392 -4.36 1.33 -24.08
CA MET A 392 -4.16 -0.01 -24.66
C MET A 392 -3.85 0.06 -26.16
N ALA A 393 -4.59 0.89 -26.89
CA ALA A 393 -4.33 1.10 -28.32
C ALA A 393 -2.99 1.80 -28.59
N ALA A 394 -2.52 2.64 -27.66
CA ALA A 394 -1.20 3.26 -27.76
C ALA A 394 -0.08 2.25 -27.47
N LEU A 395 -0.22 1.44 -26.40
CA LEU A 395 0.75 0.39 -26.04
C LEU A 395 0.85 -0.66 -27.15
N LYS A 396 -0.29 -1.11 -27.71
CA LYS A 396 -0.30 -1.99 -28.88
C LYS A 396 0.56 -1.44 -30.03
N ALA A 397 0.34 -0.19 -30.42
CA ALA A 397 1.08 0.45 -31.49
C ALA A 397 2.59 0.63 -31.17
N ARG A 398 2.95 0.76 -29.91
CA ARG A 398 4.37 0.80 -29.47
C ARG A 398 5.01 -0.57 -29.59
N ILE A 399 4.38 -1.63 -29.05
CA ILE A 399 4.88 -3.02 -29.14
C ILE A 399 5.13 -3.40 -30.60
N GLU A 400 4.20 -3.09 -31.52
CA GLU A 400 4.34 -3.37 -32.96
C GLU A 400 5.61 -2.72 -33.57
N LYS A 401 6.04 -1.56 -33.05
CA LYS A 401 7.17 -0.77 -33.57
C LYS A 401 8.51 -1.02 -32.85
N LEU A 402 8.54 -1.79 -31.75
CA LEU A 402 9.79 -2.04 -31.03
C LEU A 402 10.81 -2.74 -31.95
N GLU A 403 11.96 -2.11 -32.18
CA GLU A 403 13.00 -2.66 -33.06
C GLU A 403 13.81 -3.78 -32.40
N TRP A 404 13.92 -3.75 -31.08
CA TRP A 404 14.73 -4.70 -30.33
C TRP A 404 14.02 -6.03 -30.01
N MET A 405 12.72 -6.12 -30.23
CA MET A 405 11.87 -7.30 -29.95
C MET A 405 11.55 -8.05 -31.24
N SER A 406 11.72 -9.36 -31.24
CA SER A 406 11.42 -10.23 -32.36
C SER A 406 9.92 -10.26 -32.70
N PRO A 407 9.53 -10.64 -33.96
CA PRO A 407 8.13 -10.79 -34.31
C PRO A 407 7.38 -11.82 -33.46
N GLU A 408 8.08 -12.88 -33.02
CA GLU A 408 7.52 -13.93 -32.17
C GLU A 408 7.12 -13.39 -30.82
N THR A 409 8.06 -12.72 -30.11
CA THR A 409 7.81 -12.11 -28.81
C THR A 409 6.77 -10.98 -28.92
N LYS A 410 6.78 -10.16 -29.97
CA LYS A 410 5.72 -9.17 -30.23
C LYS A 410 4.33 -9.80 -30.32
N THR A 411 4.20 -10.92 -31.02
CA THR A 411 2.92 -11.63 -31.12
C THR A 411 2.41 -12.09 -29.78
N ALA A 412 3.29 -12.66 -28.95
CA ALA A 412 2.94 -13.08 -27.59
C ALA A 412 2.61 -11.89 -26.68
N ALA A 413 3.36 -10.78 -26.77
CA ALA A 413 3.10 -9.55 -26.01
C ALA A 413 1.74 -8.93 -26.37
N LEU A 414 1.41 -8.87 -27.68
CA LEU A 414 0.11 -8.37 -28.15
C LEU A 414 -1.05 -9.27 -27.71
N LYS A 415 -0.83 -10.58 -27.69
CA LYS A 415 -1.81 -11.52 -27.15
C LYS A 415 -2.03 -11.25 -25.66
N LYS A 416 -0.96 -11.16 -24.85
CA LYS A 416 -1.06 -10.86 -23.43
C LYS A 416 -1.80 -9.53 -23.17
N LEU A 417 -1.49 -8.48 -23.93
CA LEU A 417 -2.20 -7.20 -23.81
C LEU A 417 -3.70 -7.33 -24.13
N SER A 418 -4.07 -8.15 -25.12
CA SER A 418 -5.49 -8.37 -25.48
C SER A 418 -6.26 -9.16 -24.42
N GLU A 419 -5.56 -9.86 -23.54
CA GLU A 419 -6.11 -10.68 -22.44
C GLU A 419 -6.15 -9.93 -21.11
N PHE A 420 -5.80 -8.63 -21.07
CA PHE A 420 -5.90 -7.82 -19.86
C PHE A 420 -7.34 -7.73 -19.34
N THR A 421 -7.53 -8.07 -18.09
CA THR A 421 -8.77 -7.79 -17.35
C THR A 421 -8.71 -6.37 -16.81
N ILE A 422 -9.73 -5.56 -17.10
CA ILE A 422 -9.81 -4.14 -16.67
C ILE A 422 -10.85 -4.01 -15.56
N LYS A 423 -10.44 -3.43 -14.42
CA LYS A 423 -11.31 -3.18 -13.26
C LYS A 423 -11.29 -1.70 -12.88
N ILE A 424 -12.45 -1.03 -12.96
CA ILE A 424 -12.58 0.42 -12.74
C ILE A 424 -13.59 0.72 -11.63
N GLY A 425 -13.15 1.51 -10.66
CA GLY A 425 -13.99 2.11 -9.62
C GLY A 425 -14.31 1.17 -8.47
N TYR A 426 -15.09 0.12 -8.72
CA TYR A 426 -15.56 -0.83 -7.72
C TYR A 426 -15.95 -2.18 -8.33
N PRO A 427 -15.97 -3.28 -7.52
CA PRO A 427 -16.29 -4.62 -8.01
C PRO A 427 -17.80 -4.76 -8.33
N ASP A 428 -18.11 -5.46 -9.43
CA ASP A 428 -19.49 -5.81 -9.75
C ASP A 428 -20.04 -6.88 -8.77
N LYS A 429 -19.16 -7.77 -8.26
CA LYS A 429 -19.46 -8.75 -7.23
C LYS A 429 -18.73 -8.40 -5.94
N TRP A 430 -19.51 -7.99 -4.93
CA TRP A 430 -18.96 -7.61 -3.63
C TRP A 430 -18.54 -8.79 -2.76
N LYS A 431 -17.44 -8.64 -2.02
CA LYS A 431 -17.02 -9.58 -0.97
C LYS A 431 -18.13 -9.70 0.07
N SER A 432 -18.53 -10.95 0.40
CA SER A 432 -19.54 -11.21 1.41
C SER A 432 -18.93 -11.32 2.80
N TYR A 433 -19.54 -10.65 3.78
CA TYR A 433 -19.21 -10.75 5.20
C TYR A 433 -20.30 -11.52 5.99
N LYS A 434 -21.09 -12.34 5.29
CA LYS A 434 -22.10 -13.19 5.96
C LYS A 434 -21.45 -14.10 6.99
N GLY A 435 -21.93 -14.01 8.23
CA GLY A 435 -21.39 -14.76 9.37
C GLY A 435 -20.37 -14.02 10.21
N LEU A 436 -19.88 -12.85 9.77
CA LEU A 436 -19.10 -11.96 10.61
C LEU A 436 -20.00 -11.32 11.67
N VAL A 437 -19.55 -11.32 12.92
CA VAL A 437 -20.22 -10.67 14.05
C VAL A 437 -19.43 -9.46 14.46
N ILE A 438 -20.03 -8.29 14.32
CA ILE A 438 -19.56 -6.99 14.85
C ILE A 438 -20.68 -6.47 15.76
N ASN A 439 -20.32 -5.98 16.94
CA ASN A 439 -21.25 -5.50 17.95
C ASN A 439 -20.72 -4.25 18.66
N LYS A 440 -21.48 -3.71 19.62
CA LYS A 440 -21.13 -2.49 20.38
C LYS A 440 -20.43 -2.77 21.71
N ASP A 441 -19.90 -3.99 21.92
CA ASP A 441 -19.38 -4.39 23.23
C ASP A 441 -17.88 -4.09 23.37
N SER A 442 -17.07 -4.42 22.36
CA SER A 442 -15.62 -4.29 22.44
C SER A 442 -14.98 -4.00 21.08
N TYR A 443 -14.16 -2.95 21.04
CA TYR A 443 -13.39 -2.61 19.83
C TYR A 443 -12.39 -3.71 19.45
N PHE A 444 -11.63 -4.20 20.43
CA PHE A 444 -10.63 -5.24 20.21
C PHE A 444 -11.26 -6.54 19.72
N GLU A 445 -12.38 -6.98 20.34
CA GLU A 445 -13.09 -8.19 19.91
C GLU A 445 -13.65 -8.07 18.49
N ASN A 446 -14.09 -6.88 18.07
CA ASN A 446 -14.50 -6.63 16.70
C ASN A 446 -13.32 -6.78 15.73
N VAL A 447 -12.13 -6.24 16.06
CA VAL A 447 -10.91 -6.42 15.27
C VAL A 447 -10.55 -7.90 15.18
N LEU A 448 -10.48 -8.59 16.29
CA LEU A 448 -10.12 -10.02 16.36
C LEU A 448 -11.11 -10.90 15.59
N SER A 449 -12.42 -10.66 15.76
CA SER A 449 -13.49 -11.36 15.04
C SER A 449 -13.34 -11.18 13.52
N ALA A 450 -13.08 -9.95 13.06
CA ALA A 450 -12.90 -9.67 11.64
C ALA A 450 -11.61 -10.29 11.09
N SER A 451 -10.51 -10.25 11.85
CA SER A 451 -9.23 -10.89 11.47
C SER A 451 -9.40 -12.40 11.30
N ILE A 452 -9.98 -13.07 12.29
CA ILE A 452 -10.24 -14.53 12.24
C ILE A 452 -11.18 -14.88 11.07
N PHE A 453 -12.22 -14.08 10.84
CA PHE A 453 -13.15 -14.29 9.73
C PHE A 453 -12.43 -14.19 8.38
N ASN A 454 -11.62 -13.16 8.18
CA ASN A 454 -10.86 -12.96 6.94
C ASN A 454 -9.84 -14.08 6.72
N SER A 455 -9.07 -14.47 7.75
CA SER A 455 -8.10 -15.55 7.67
C SER A 455 -8.73 -16.88 7.32
N LYS A 456 -9.85 -17.26 7.97
CA LYS A 456 -10.60 -18.48 7.65
C LYS A 456 -11.16 -18.47 6.23
N LYS A 457 -11.64 -17.32 5.76
CA LYS A 457 -12.08 -17.17 4.36
C LYS A 457 -10.96 -17.34 3.37
N ASP A 458 -9.79 -16.82 3.68
CA ASP A 458 -8.60 -16.98 2.86
C ASP A 458 -8.15 -18.44 2.81
N MET A 459 -7.97 -19.09 3.95
CA MET A 459 -7.62 -20.52 4.02
C MET A 459 -8.61 -21.41 3.24
N ALA A 460 -9.90 -21.05 3.28
CA ALA A 460 -10.94 -21.80 2.56
C ALA A 460 -10.85 -21.72 1.02
N LYS A 461 -9.98 -20.91 0.47
CA LYS A 461 -9.71 -20.84 -0.99
C LYS A 461 -8.70 -21.91 -1.44
N ILE A 462 -7.86 -22.43 -0.56
CA ILE A 462 -6.83 -23.41 -0.90
C ILE A 462 -7.48 -24.63 -1.55
N GLY A 463 -6.95 -25.07 -2.68
CA GLY A 463 -7.48 -26.16 -3.50
C GLY A 463 -8.71 -25.81 -4.33
N LYS A 464 -9.14 -24.55 -4.37
CA LYS A 464 -10.28 -24.08 -5.17
C LYS A 464 -9.85 -23.22 -6.35
N PRO A 465 -10.69 -23.12 -7.39
CA PRO A 465 -10.45 -22.19 -8.48
C PRO A 465 -10.30 -20.75 -7.99
N VAL A 466 -9.44 -19.98 -8.68
CA VAL A 466 -9.27 -18.54 -8.45
C VAL A 466 -10.53 -17.78 -8.88
N ASP A 467 -11.09 -16.95 -8.00
CA ASP A 467 -12.18 -16.04 -8.33
C ASP A 467 -11.61 -14.71 -8.86
N LYS A 468 -11.47 -14.58 -10.17
CA LYS A 468 -10.97 -13.36 -10.83
C LYS A 468 -11.87 -12.13 -10.62
N THR A 469 -13.05 -12.25 -10.00
CA THR A 469 -13.90 -11.09 -9.67
C THR A 469 -13.49 -10.39 -8.39
N GLU A 470 -12.63 -11.00 -7.56
CA GLU A 470 -12.10 -10.39 -6.34
C GLU A 470 -11.17 -9.22 -6.64
N TRP A 471 -11.15 -8.24 -5.75
CA TRP A 471 -10.28 -7.06 -5.80
C TRP A 471 -9.27 -7.12 -4.65
N GLY A 472 -8.02 -6.78 -4.94
CA GLY A 472 -6.96 -6.69 -3.94
C GLY A 472 -6.97 -5.38 -3.13
N MET A 473 -7.66 -4.34 -3.63
CA MET A 473 -7.82 -3.05 -2.95
C MET A 473 -9.29 -2.70 -2.77
N THR A 474 -9.58 -1.89 -1.74
CA THR A 474 -10.93 -1.37 -1.49
C THR A 474 -11.25 -0.20 -2.44
N PRO A 475 -12.53 0.06 -2.77
CA PRO A 475 -12.91 1.14 -3.69
C PRO A 475 -12.47 2.55 -3.25
N GLN A 476 -12.30 2.82 -1.97
CA GLN A 476 -11.86 4.12 -1.43
C GLN A 476 -10.34 4.30 -1.41
N THR A 477 -9.57 3.27 -1.78
CA THR A 477 -8.10 3.32 -1.81
C THR A 477 -7.60 4.32 -2.86
N VAL A 478 -6.64 5.18 -2.47
CA VAL A 478 -5.92 6.08 -3.39
C VAL A 478 -4.68 5.36 -3.89
N ASN A 479 -4.88 4.42 -4.77
CA ASN A 479 -3.83 3.64 -5.45
C ASN A 479 -4.42 2.89 -6.64
N ALA A 480 -3.54 2.19 -7.40
CA ALA A 480 -3.86 1.26 -8.47
C ALA A 480 -2.94 0.04 -8.37
N TYR A 481 -3.19 -1.02 -9.14
CA TYR A 481 -2.27 -2.14 -9.21
C TYR A 481 -2.45 -2.97 -10.50
N TYR A 482 -1.36 -3.64 -10.90
CA TYR A 482 -1.36 -4.77 -11.80
C TYR A 482 -1.19 -6.08 -11.02
N ASN A 483 -1.94 -7.12 -11.39
CA ASN A 483 -1.77 -8.47 -10.85
C ASN A 483 -1.36 -9.44 -11.98
N PRO A 484 -0.12 -9.96 -11.99
CA PRO A 484 0.39 -10.80 -13.06
C PRO A 484 -0.34 -12.15 -13.17
N GLN A 485 -0.76 -12.76 -12.05
CA GLN A 485 -1.44 -14.05 -12.04
C GLN A 485 -2.90 -13.99 -12.55
N ASN A 486 -3.53 -12.82 -12.47
CA ASN A 486 -4.85 -12.56 -13.05
C ASN A 486 -4.76 -11.87 -14.40
N ASN A 487 -3.60 -11.34 -14.78
CA ASN A 487 -3.36 -10.45 -15.90
C ASN A 487 -4.37 -9.29 -15.91
N GLU A 488 -4.43 -8.56 -14.77
CA GLU A 488 -5.44 -7.52 -14.52
C GLU A 488 -4.83 -6.20 -14.07
N ILE A 489 -5.44 -5.10 -14.53
CA ILE A 489 -5.19 -3.73 -14.08
C ILE A 489 -6.40 -3.21 -13.33
N VAL A 490 -6.18 -2.59 -12.17
CA VAL A 490 -7.26 -2.22 -11.24
C VAL A 490 -7.10 -0.77 -10.76
N PHE A 491 -8.15 0.04 -10.93
CA PHE A 491 -8.18 1.46 -10.55
C PHE A 491 -9.38 1.71 -9.64
N PRO A 492 -9.20 1.72 -8.30
CA PRO A 492 -10.25 2.03 -7.34
C PRO A 492 -10.84 3.44 -7.54
N ALA A 493 -12.11 3.63 -7.15
CA ALA A 493 -12.77 4.94 -7.20
C ALA A 493 -12.02 6.02 -6.40
N GLY A 494 -11.28 5.62 -5.38
CA GLY A 494 -10.52 6.49 -4.50
C GLY A 494 -9.45 7.32 -5.20
N ILE A 495 -8.77 6.76 -6.22
CA ILE A 495 -7.76 7.50 -7.01
C ILE A 495 -8.39 8.23 -8.21
N LEU A 496 -9.59 7.83 -8.64
CA LEU A 496 -10.29 8.44 -9.79
C LEU A 496 -10.95 9.77 -9.41
N GLN A 497 -10.16 10.68 -8.85
CA GLN A 497 -10.52 12.02 -8.36
C GLN A 497 -9.35 13.00 -8.58
N PRO A 498 -9.60 14.33 -8.58
CA PRO A 498 -8.52 15.30 -8.63
C PRO A 498 -7.48 15.10 -7.50
N PRO A 499 -6.16 15.29 -7.78
CA PRO A 499 -5.58 15.80 -9.02
C PRO A 499 -5.27 14.73 -10.07
N PHE A 500 -5.57 13.44 -9.82
CA PHE A 500 -5.26 12.32 -10.72
C PHE A 500 -6.23 12.28 -11.90
N PHE A 501 -7.52 12.42 -11.62
CA PHE A 501 -8.60 12.32 -12.60
C PHE A 501 -9.74 13.28 -12.29
N ASP A 502 -10.13 14.07 -13.27
CA ASP A 502 -11.40 14.80 -13.28
C ASP A 502 -12.13 14.52 -14.60
N PRO A 503 -13.32 13.90 -14.58
CA PRO A 503 -14.05 13.61 -15.82
C PRO A 503 -14.50 14.86 -16.57
N LYS A 504 -14.37 16.06 -15.98
CA LYS A 504 -14.66 17.36 -16.59
C LYS A 504 -13.42 18.11 -17.06
N ALA A 505 -12.23 17.70 -16.60
CA ALA A 505 -10.97 18.28 -16.99
C ALA A 505 -10.63 18.00 -18.45
N ASP A 506 -9.73 18.80 -19.01
CA ASP A 506 -9.21 18.60 -20.35
C ASP A 506 -8.35 17.32 -20.46
N ASP A 507 -8.02 16.92 -21.69
CA ASP A 507 -7.29 15.70 -21.95
C ASP A 507 -5.84 15.78 -21.43
N ALA A 508 -5.17 16.94 -21.54
CA ALA A 508 -3.79 17.09 -21.07
C ALA A 508 -3.67 16.76 -19.58
N ILE A 509 -4.63 17.21 -18.78
CA ILE A 509 -4.65 16.95 -17.33
C ILE A 509 -4.92 15.48 -17.04
N ASN A 510 -5.94 14.89 -17.66
CA ASN A 510 -6.30 13.49 -17.39
C ASN A 510 -5.25 12.50 -17.92
N TYR A 511 -4.67 12.74 -19.10
CA TYR A 511 -3.60 11.89 -19.62
C TYR A 511 -2.28 12.07 -18.87
N GLY A 512 -1.93 13.32 -18.46
CA GLY A 512 -0.75 13.57 -17.64
C GLY A 512 -0.89 13.03 -16.21
N GLY A 513 -2.11 13.06 -15.66
CA GLY A 513 -2.44 12.51 -14.34
C GLY A 513 -2.69 11.01 -14.36
N ILE A 514 -3.98 10.61 -14.32
CA ILE A 514 -4.38 9.19 -14.24
C ILE A 514 -3.92 8.39 -15.47
N GLY A 515 -3.79 9.02 -16.65
CA GLY A 515 -3.29 8.34 -17.84
C GLY A 515 -1.88 7.80 -17.66
N ALA A 516 -0.98 8.56 -17.03
CA ALA A 516 0.35 8.10 -16.70
C ALA A 516 0.32 6.91 -15.73
N VAL A 517 -0.58 6.93 -14.72
CA VAL A 517 -0.80 5.81 -13.79
C VAL A 517 -1.36 4.58 -14.52
N ILE A 518 -2.34 4.76 -15.41
CA ILE A 518 -2.89 3.65 -16.21
C ILE A 518 -1.80 3.01 -17.08
N GLY A 519 -0.99 3.81 -17.74
CA GLY A 519 0.14 3.33 -18.53
C GLY A 519 1.20 2.61 -17.69
N HIS A 520 1.44 3.09 -16.46
CA HIS A 520 2.31 2.45 -15.46
C HIS A 520 1.81 1.05 -15.12
N GLU A 521 0.55 0.89 -14.74
CA GLU A 521 -0.02 -0.45 -14.43
C GLU A 521 -0.01 -1.38 -15.65
N MET A 522 -0.25 -0.86 -16.85
CA MET A 522 -0.12 -1.66 -18.07
C MET A 522 1.31 -2.12 -18.30
N THR A 523 2.30 -1.28 -17.99
CA THR A 523 3.72 -1.59 -18.20
C THR A 523 4.19 -2.66 -17.23
N HIS A 524 3.61 -2.76 -16.01
CA HIS A 524 3.88 -3.87 -15.10
C HIS A 524 3.57 -5.24 -15.68
N GLY A 525 2.71 -5.34 -16.68
CA GLY A 525 2.54 -6.59 -17.45
C GLY A 525 3.79 -7.00 -18.25
N PHE A 526 4.75 -6.10 -18.43
CA PHE A 526 5.91 -6.23 -19.31
C PHE A 526 7.22 -5.75 -18.68
N ASP A 527 7.23 -5.47 -17.37
CA ASP A 527 8.43 -5.14 -16.60
C ASP A 527 9.29 -6.40 -16.29
N ASP A 528 10.31 -6.27 -15.45
CA ASP A 528 11.21 -7.36 -15.07
C ASP A 528 10.48 -8.57 -14.45
N GLN A 529 9.40 -8.36 -13.73
CA GLN A 529 8.60 -9.40 -13.11
C GLN A 529 7.42 -9.83 -13.99
N GLY A 530 6.62 -8.87 -14.46
CA GLY A 530 5.42 -9.16 -15.23
C GLY A 530 5.70 -9.88 -16.54
N ARG A 531 6.84 -9.62 -17.21
CA ARG A 531 7.27 -10.33 -18.41
C ARG A 531 7.41 -11.84 -18.21
N GLN A 532 7.57 -12.30 -16.99
CA GLN A 532 7.71 -13.72 -16.67
C GLN A 532 6.37 -14.47 -16.60
N PHE A 533 5.25 -13.76 -16.75
CA PHE A 533 3.89 -14.34 -16.76
C PHE A 533 3.25 -14.19 -18.15
N ASP A 534 2.62 -15.27 -18.62
CA ASP A 534 1.85 -15.24 -19.86
C ASP A 534 0.49 -14.51 -19.71
N GLY A 535 -0.27 -14.36 -20.79
CA GLY A 535 -1.58 -13.70 -20.78
C GLY A 535 -2.64 -14.44 -19.95
N ALA A 536 -2.48 -15.74 -19.72
CA ALA A 536 -3.34 -16.51 -18.83
C ALA A 536 -3.00 -16.32 -17.33
N GLY A 537 -1.85 -15.70 -17.05
CA GLY A 537 -1.33 -15.44 -15.70
C GLY A 537 -0.44 -16.55 -15.16
N ASN A 538 0.05 -17.44 -15.99
CA ASN A 538 0.99 -18.47 -15.55
C ASN A 538 2.43 -17.97 -15.71
N MET A 539 3.27 -18.25 -14.71
CA MET A 539 4.70 -18.07 -14.80
C MET A 539 5.26 -19.04 -15.84
N LYS A 540 5.58 -18.47 -16.98
CA LYS A 540 5.99 -19.20 -18.18
C LYS A 540 6.88 -18.30 -19.02
N ASP A 541 8.04 -18.83 -19.40
CA ASP A 541 8.90 -18.18 -20.37
C ASP A 541 8.23 -18.19 -21.75
N TRP A 542 7.96 -16.99 -22.30
CA TRP A 542 7.33 -16.78 -23.60
C TRP A 542 8.15 -15.84 -24.50
N TRP A 543 9.32 -15.40 -24.00
CA TRP A 543 10.28 -14.57 -24.72
C TRP A 543 11.29 -15.44 -25.44
N THR A 544 11.84 -14.93 -26.54
CA THR A 544 13.06 -15.53 -27.07
C THR A 544 14.24 -15.15 -26.16
N LYS A 545 15.24 -16.03 -26.08
CA LYS A 545 16.44 -15.74 -25.27
C LYS A 545 17.13 -14.44 -25.70
N THR A 546 17.19 -14.15 -26.98
CA THR A 546 17.74 -12.89 -27.51
C THR A 546 16.95 -11.67 -27.05
N ASP A 547 15.63 -11.76 -27.01
CA ASP A 547 14.77 -10.66 -26.55
C ASP A 547 14.90 -10.45 -25.04
N GLU A 548 15.04 -11.52 -24.26
CA GLU A 548 15.35 -11.45 -22.83
C GLU A 548 16.67 -10.72 -22.58
N GLU A 549 17.75 -11.13 -23.25
CA GLU A 549 19.05 -10.46 -23.15
C GLU A 549 18.97 -8.98 -23.59
N ASN A 550 18.16 -8.68 -24.61
CA ASN A 550 17.94 -7.32 -25.06
C ASN A 550 17.15 -6.47 -24.07
N PHE A 551 16.19 -7.07 -23.37
CA PHE A 551 15.47 -6.43 -22.28
C PHE A 551 16.41 -6.13 -21.12
N ASP A 552 17.15 -7.13 -20.64
CA ASP A 552 18.06 -7.02 -19.49
C ASP A 552 19.12 -5.93 -19.69
N LYS A 553 19.68 -5.81 -20.89
CA LYS A 553 20.63 -4.72 -21.24
C LYS A 553 19.99 -3.33 -21.12
N ARG A 554 18.69 -3.21 -21.40
CA ARG A 554 17.96 -1.94 -21.27
C ARG A 554 17.55 -1.65 -19.85
N ALA A 555 17.12 -2.69 -19.14
CA ALA A 555 16.79 -2.62 -17.74
C ALA A 555 18.01 -2.26 -16.88
N GLN A 556 19.21 -2.78 -17.21
CA GLN A 556 20.45 -2.42 -16.53
C GLN A 556 20.72 -0.91 -16.59
N LYS A 557 20.42 -0.23 -17.71
CA LYS A 557 20.58 1.23 -17.80
C LYS A 557 19.66 1.99 -16.84
N ILE A 558 18.44 1.47 -16.59
CA ILE A 558 17.53 2.03 -15.57
C ILE A 558 18.12 1.81 -14.18
N ILE A 559 18.59 0.59 -13.88
CA ILE A 559 19.24 0.28 -12.60
C ILE A 559 20.38 1.25 -12.33
N ASP A 560 21.32 1.38 -13.29
CA ASP A 560 22.49 2.25 -13.16
C ASP A 560 22.11 3.72 -12.99
N GLN A 561 21.07 4.17 -13.70
CA GLN A 561 20.55 5.53 -13.57
C GLN A 561 20.03 5.80 -12.16
N PHE A 562 19.17 4.92 -11.63
CA PHE A 562 18.56 5.13 -10.33
C PHE A 562 19.52 4.88 -9.17
N ASP A 563 20.47 3.96 -9.30
CA ASP A 563 21.58 3.79 -8.34
C ASP A 563 22.42 5.06 -8.18
N SER A 564 22.48 5.90 -9.21
CA SER A 564 23.23 7.17 -9.15
C SER A 564 22.53 8.26 -8.32
N TYR A 565 21.22 8.11 -8.04
CA TYR A 565 20.44 9.12 -7.33
C TYR A 565 20.54 8.99 -5.80
N VAL A 566 20.78 10.12 -5.13
CA VAL A 566 20.81 10.23 -3.68
C VAL A 566 19.39 10.51 -3.16
N ALA A 567 18.82 9.57 -2.43
CA ALA A 567 17.46 9.69 -1.89
C ALA A 567 17.38 10.58 -0.64
N VAL A 568 18.31 10.37 0.30
CA VAL A 568 18.36 11.12 1.57
C VAL A 568 19.76 10.96 2.18
N ASP A 569 20.31 12.03 2.73
CA ASP A 569 21.66 12.04 3.33
C ASP A 569 22.72 11.54 2.30
N THR A 570 23.32 10.40 2.56
CA THR A 570 24.25 9.70 1.65
C THR A 570 23.67 8.38 1.12
N LEU A 571 22.37 8.12 1.37
CA LEU A 571 21.74 6.89 0.92
C LEU A 571 21.26 7.06 -0.52
N HIS A 572 21.76 6.19 -1.39
CA HIS A 572 21.30 6.08 -2.76
C HIS A 572 20.01 5.24 -2.87
N ILE A 573 19.29 5.43 -3.94
CA ILE A 573 18.22 4.51 -4.34
C ILE A 573 18.88 3.16 -4.66
N ASN A 574 18.17 2.08 -4.37
CA ASN A 574 18.56 0.75 -4.84
C ASN A 574 17.85 0.51 -6.18
N GLY A 575 18.56 0.75 -7.28
CA GLY A 575 18.01 0.64 -8.63
C GLY A 575 17.50 -0.77 -8.96
N LYS A 576 18.13 -1.81 -8.38
CA LYS A 576 17.65 -3.20 -8.55
C LYS A 576 16.35 -3.46 -7.79
N LEU A 577 16.18 -2.91 -6.60
CA LEU A 577 14.93 -3.00 -5.86
C LEU A 577 13.79 -2.25 -6.57
N THR A 578 14.11 -1.10 -7.18
CA THR A 578 13.12 -0.22 -7.80
C THR A 578 12.98 -0.40 -9.31
N GLU A 579 13.63 -1.39 -9.90
CA GLU A 579 13.71 -1.62 -11.35
C GLU A 579 12.34 -1.66 -12.03
N GLY A 580 11.43 -2.51 -11.59
CA GLY A 580 10.11 -2.66 -12.20
C GLY A 580 9.27 -1.38 -12.14
N GLU A 581 9.30 -0.69 -11.00
CA GLU A 581 8.60 0.57 -10.83
C GLU A 581 9.15 1.67 -11.75
N ASN A 582 10.48 1.73 -11.90
CA ASN A 582 11.13 2.72 -12.77
C ASN A 582 10.85 2.41 -14.26
N ILE A 583 10.81 1.13 -14.64
CA ILE A 583 10.39 0.68 -15.99
C ILE A 583 8.93 1.08 -16.22
N ALA A 584 8.07 0.84 -15.24
CA ALA A 584 6.64 1.13 -15.33
C ALA A 584 6.36 2.64 -15.44
N ASP A 585 7.09 3.49 -14.70
CA ASP A 585 6.99 4.94 -14.82
C ASP A 585 7.40 5.44 -16.21
N LEU A 586 8.52 4.94 -16.75
CA LEU A 586 8.98 5.32 -18.09
C LEU A 586 8.01 4.85 -19.18
N GLY A 587 7.52 3.61 -19.10
CA GLY A 587 6.51 3.07 -20.03
C GLY A 587 5.22 3.86 -19.93
N GLY A 588 4.75 4.10 -18.69
CA GLY A 588 3.50 4.80 -18.38
C GLY A 588 3.41 6.18 -19.00
N ILE A 589 4.44 7.02 -18.78
CA ILE A 589 4.43 8.39 -19.33
C ILE A 589 4.49 8.39 -20.85
N ASN A 590 5.27 7.50 -21.45
CA ASN A 590 5.38 7.38 -22.91
C ASN A 590 4.09 6.89 -23.56
N ILE A 591 3.46 5.82 -23.02
CA ILE A 591 2.19 5.26 -23.51
C ILE A 591 1.08 6.31 -23.40
N SER A 592 1.01 7.01 -22.27
CA SER A 592 -0.01 8.04 -22.03
C SER A 592 0.17 9.21 -22.99
N PHE A 593 1.40 9.66 -23.21
CA PHE A 593 1.65 10.75 -24.16
C PHE A 593 1.30 10.35 -25.61
N ASP A 594 1.61 9.10 -26.01
CA ASP A 594 1.23 8.59 -27.35
C ASP A 594 -0.28 8.52 -27.55
N ALA A 595 -1.04 8.19 -26.50
CA ALA A 595 -2.50 8.25 -26.53
C ALA A 595 -2.99 9.70 -26.59
N PHE A 596 -2.42 10.59 -25.77
CA PHE A 596 -2.77 12.02 -25.74
C PHE A 596 -2.55 12.71 -27.10
N LYS A 597 -1.48 12.40 -27.81
CA LYS A 597 -1.22 12.94 -29.17
C LYS A 597 -2.35 12.67 -30.17
N LYS A 598 -3.20 11.68 -29.92
CA LYS A 598 -4.34 11.36 -30.81
C LYS A 598 -5.58 12.20 -30.55
N THR A 599 -5.64 12.90 -29.41
CA THR A 599 -6.79 13.73 -29.01
C THR A 599 -6.94 14.99 -29.87
N ALA A 600 -8.14 15.56 -29.87
CA ALA A 600 -8.43 16.84 -30.54
C ALA A 600 -7.68 18.01 -29.88
N GLU A 601 -7.56 17.98 -28.55
CA GLU A 601 -6.84 19.01 -27.78
C GLU A 601 -5.38 19.09 -28.21
N TYR A 602 -4.65 17.97 -28.18
CA TYR A 602 -3.25 17.96 -28.62
C TYR A 602 -3.07 18.47 -30.05
N LYS A 603 -3.92 18.00 -30.98
CA LYS A 603 -3.86 18.39 -32.40
C LYS A 603 -4.18 19.86 -32.63
N SER A 604 -4.98 20.48 -31.76
CA SER A 604 -5.31 21.90 -31.87
C SER A 604 -4.10 22.80 -31.62
N GLY A 605 -3.12 22.34 -30.85
CA GLY A 605 -1.97 23.11 -30.41
C GLY A 605 -2.32 24.34 -29.56
N LYS A 606 -3.59 24.49 -29.14
CA LYS A 606 -4.09 25.66 -28.41
C LYS A 606 -3.43 25.73 -27.03
N GLU A 607 -2.78 26.87 -26.77
CA GLU A 607 -2.26 27.16 -25.43
C GLU A 607 -3.39 27.53 -24.46
N ILE A 608 -3.27 27.04 -23.24
CA ILE A 608 -4.13 27.41 -22.11
C ILE A 608 -3.21 27.89 -21.00
N ASN A 609 -3.48 29.07 -20.47
CA ASN A 609 -2.69 29.70 -19.41
C ASN A 609 -1.18 29.84 -19.77
N GLY A 610 -0.86 30.03 -21.08
CA GLY A 610 0.52 30.17 -21.55
C GLY A 610 1.32 28.89 -21.61
N PHE A 611 0.66 27.72 -21.57
CA PHE A 611 1.27 26.41 -21.77
C PHE A 611 0.65 25.70 -22.97
N THR A 612 1.49 25.11 -23.80
CA THR A 612 1.05 24.20 -24.87
C THR A 612 0.43 22.94 -24.30
N PRO A 613 -0.41 22.20 -25.07
CA PRO A 613 -0.96 20.93 -24.60
C PRO A 613 0.09 19.95 -24.07
N ALA A 614 1.25 19.86 -24.73
CA ALA A 614 2.35 18.99 -24.28
C ALA A 614 2.92 19.45 -22.92
N GLN A 615 3.12 20.75 -22.73
CA GLN A 615 3.61 21.28 -21.45
C GLN A 615 2.60 21.02 -20.32
N ARG A 616 1.30 21.21 -20.59
CA ARG A 616 0.23 20.94 -19.62
C ARG A 616 0.21 19.46 -19.20
N PHE A 617 0.39 18.55 -20.15
CA PHE A 617 0.50 17.12 -19.86
C PHE A 617 1.64 16.81 -18.89
N PHE A 618 2.86 17.28 -19.14
CA PHE A 618 4.00 17.01 -18.27
C PHE A 618 3.89 17.74 -16.92
N LEU A 619 3.32 18.92 -16.87
CA LEU A 619 3.04 19.61 -15.60
C LEU A 619 2.00 18.86 -14.76
N SER A 620 0.97 18.30 -15.37
CA SER A 620 0.00 17.43 -14.68
C SER A 620 0.69 16.19 -14.12
N PHE A 621 1.56 15.55 -14.91
CA PHE A 621 2.37 14.41 -14.43
C PHE A 621 3.21 14.78 -13.20
N ALA A 622 3.95 15.87 -13.23
CA ALA A 622 4.74 16.30 -12.07
C ALA A 622 3.86 16.64 -10.85
N ASN A 623 2.65 17.19 -11.07
CA ASN A 623 1.72 17.53 -10.00
C ASN A 623 1.17 16.33 -9.25
N ILE A 624 0.91 15.19 -9.89
CA ILE A 624 0.44 14.00 -9.17
C ILE A 624 1.52 13.42 -8.25
N TRP A 625 2.80 13.63 -8.55
CA TRP A 625 3.95 13.19 -7.74
C TRP A 625 4.41 14.23 -6.71
N LYS A 626 3.77 15.40 -6.67
CA LYS A 626 4.08 16.47 -5.72
C LYS A 626 3.99 15.97 -4.28
N ILE A 627 5.13 15.94 -3.57
CA ILE A 627 5.21 15.46 -2.18
C ILE A 627 6.43 16.02 -1.47
N LYS A 628 6.30 16.14 -0.16
CA LYS A 628 7.37 16.41 0.79
C LYS A 628 7.41 15.30 1.82
N ASN A 629 8.54 14.64 2.02
CA ASN A 629 8.73 13.54 2.94
C ASN A 629 9.63 13.94 4.12
N ARG A 630 9.42 13.28 5.29
CA ARG A 630 10.38 13.38 6.41
C ARG A 630 11.60 12.51 6.11
N PRO A 631 12.80 12.89 6.58
CA PRO A 631 14.01 12.10 6.34
C PRO A 631 13.92 10.67 6.85
N GLU A 632 13.31 10.43 8.02
CA GLU A 632 13.10 9.09 8.60
C GLU A 632 12.27 8.22 7.66
N ARG A 633 11.21 8.78 7.09
CA ARG A 633 10.36 8.10 6.10
C ARG A 633 11.14 7.73 4.85
N LEU A 634 11.99 8.61 4.34
CA LEU A 634 12.82 8.32 3.17
C LEU A 634 13.84 7.21 3.47
N ARG A 635 14.51 7.26 4.64
CA ARG A 635 15.45 6.20 5.05
C ARG A 635 14.79 4.83 5.16
N LEU A 636 13.54 4.78 5.66
CA LEU A 636 12.75 3.54 5.69
C LEU A 636 12.44 3.08 4.27
N ARG A 637 11.90 3.96 3.42
CA ARG A 637 11.48 3.62 2.06
C ARG A 637 12.62 3.07 1.20
N VAL A 638 13.78 3.68 1.23
CA VAL A 638 14.95 3.21 0.46
C VAL A 638 15.32 1.75 0.79
N LYS A 639 15.01 1.29 2.00
CA LYS A 639 15.31 -0.09 2.42
C LYS A 639 14.21 -1.10 2.04
N VAL A 640 12.93 -0.68 2.01
CA VAL A 640 11.80 -1.62 1.97
C VAL A 640 10.82 -1.40 0.83
N ASP A 641 10.82 -0.22 0.20
CA ASP A 641 9.82 0.18 -0.80
C ASP A 641 10.40 -0.01 -2.22
N PRO A 642 9.72 -0.76 -3.10
CA PRO A 642 10.15 -0.89 -4.50
C PRO A 642 9.99 0.40 -5.30
N HIS A 643 9.29 1.42 -4.77
CA HIS A 643 9.12 2.70 -5.46
C HIS A 643 10.25 3.68 -5.12
N SER A 644 10.82 4.28 -6.15
CA SER A 644 11.75 5.39 -5.99
C SER A 644 11.08 6.60 -5.31
N PRO A 645 11.83 7.50 -4.62
CA PRO A 645 11.27 8.76 -4.15
C PRO A 645 10.67 9.57 -5.30
N GLU A 646 9.59 10.28 -5.03
CA GLU A 646 8.70 10.89 -6.03
C GLU A 646 9.40 11.91 -6.94
N HIS A 647 10.41 12.63 -6.44
CA HIS A 647 11.27 13.50 -7.26
C HIS A 647 11.84 12.71 -8.45
N TYR A 648 12.41 11.54 -8.17
CA TYR A 648 13.04 10.70 -9.20
C TYR A 648 12.02 9.89 -10.03
N ARG A 649 10.78 9.71 -9.56
CA ARG A 649 9.67 9.20 -10.38
C ARG A 649 9.23 10.21 -11.45
N VAL A 650 9.57 11.50 -11.29
CA VAL A 650 9.36 12.54 -12.31
C VAL A 650 10.60 12.68 -13.19
N ASP A 651 11.74 13.06 -12.61
CA ASP A 651 12.92 13.43 -13.37
C ASP A 651 13.61 12.24 -14.04
N GLY A 652 13.58 11.08 -13.40
CA GLY A 652 14.16 9.85 -13.96
C GLY A 652 13.56 9.43 -15.30
N PRO A 653 12.23 9.21 -15.41
CA PRO A 653 11.58 8.89 -16.68
C PRO A 653 11.68 10.03 -17.70
N LEU A 654 11.50 11.30 -17.29
CA LEU A 654 11.49 12.44 -18.20
C LEU A 654 12.87 12.70 -18.83
N SER A 655 13.96 12.37 -18.14
CA SER A 655 15.31 12.43 -18.72
C SER A 655 15.56 11.41 -19.84
N ASN A 656 14.63 10.45 -20.04
CA ASN A 656 14.60 9.49 -21.13
C ASN A 656 13.45 9.73 -22.14
N THR A 657 12.71 10.85 -22.04
CA THR A 657 11.49 11.08 -22.81
C THR A 657 11.68 12.19 -23.86
N PRO A 658 11.87 11.83 -25.17
CA PRO A 658 12.09 12.84 -26.24
C PRO A 658 10.94 13.84 -26.39
N ALA A 659 9.72 13.44 -26.09
CA ALA A 659 8.56 14.32 -26.15
C ALA A 659 8.66 15.45 -25.08
N PHE A 660 9.16 15.15 -23.90
CA PHE A 660 9.44 16.12 -22.85
C PHE A 660 10.55 17.09 -23.28
N TRP A 661 11.64 16.57 -23.85
CA TRP A 661 12.73 17.42 -24.34
C TRP A 661 12.25 18.43 -25.37
N LYS A 662 11.37 17.99 -26.30
CA LYS A 662 10.76 18.89 -27.28
C LYS A 662 9.85 19.95 -26.63
N ALA A 663 9.02 19.55 -25.64
CA ALA A 663 8.06 20.45 -24.99
C ALA A 663 8.73 21.57 -24.20
N PHE A 664 9.88 21.27 -23.56
CA PHE A 664 10.63 22.22 -22.72
C PHE A 664 11.99 22.62 -23.29
N ASN A 665 12.23 22.33 -24.57
CA ASN A 665 13.46 22.74 -25.29
C ASN A 665 14.76 22.24 -24.63
N VAL A 666 14.74 21.03 -24.05
CA VAL A 666 15.89 20.40 -23.38
C VAL A 666 16.93 19.98 -24.42
N LYS A 667 18.17 20.43 -24.26
CA LYS A 667 19.28 20.21 -25.20
C LYS A 667 20.18 19.05 -24.75
N PRO A 668 20.94 18.46 -25.68
CA PRO A 668 22.03 17.56 -25.31
C PRO A 668 22.98 18.23 -24.31
N GLY A 669 23.26 17.57 -23.20
CA GLY A 669 24.10 18.08 -22.10
C GLY A 669 23.33 18.74 -20.96
N ASP A 670 22.02 19.01 -21.12
CA ASP A 670 21.18 19.45 -20.00
C ASP A 670 20.95 18.28 -19.02
N PRO A 671 20.85 18.52 -17.70
CA PRO A 671 20.64 17.47 -16.69
C PRO A 671 19.38 16.62 -16.94
N MET A 672 18.30 17.22 -17.45
CA MET A 672 17.05 16.52 -17.76
C MET A 672 17.09 15.78 -19.12
N ARG A 673 18.27 15.46 -19.63
CA ARG A 673 18.45 14.67 -20.87
C ARG A 673 19.62 13.72 -20.75
N ASN A 674 19.32 12.44 -20.67
CA ASN A 674 20.33 11.40 -20.73
C ASN A 674 21.07 11.42 -22.08
N SER A 675 22.39 11.19 -22.04
CA SER A 675 23.21 10.99 -23.24
C SER A 675 22.78 9.70 -23.97
N GLU A 676 23.09 9.59 -25.26
CA GLU A 676 22.64 8.45 -26.08
C GLU A 676 23.09 7.08 -25.56
N ASP A 677 24.28 7.02 -24.94
CA ASP A 677 24.81 5.79 -24.31
C ASP A 677 24.04 5.39 -23.07
N LYS A 678 23.50 6.35 -22.30
CA LYS A 678 22.69 6.16 -21.10
C LYS A 678 21.19 6.10 -21.37
N LEU A 679 20.76 6.54 -22.55
CA LEU A 679 19.35 6.61 -22.91
C LEU A 679 18.67 5.25 -22.82
N VAL A 680 17.58 5.20 -22.10
CA VAL A 680 16.75 3.99 -21.96
C VAL A 680 15.65 3.99 -23.01
N LYS A 681 15.66 2.97 -23.88
CA LYS A 681 14.65 2.73 -24.93
C LYS A 681 14.08 1.33 -24.73
N ILE A 682 13.19 1.17 -23.73
CA ILE A 682 12.64 -0.13 -23.37
C ILE A 682 11.18 -0.27 -23.86
N TRP A 683 10.31 0.67 -23.55
CA TRP A 683 8.91 0.73 -24.00
C TRP A 683 8.57 2.02 -24.75
#